data_a2d9d5744bc188fc9bd2af942708e2ba
#
_entry.id   a2d9d5744bc188fc9bd2af942708e2ba
#
_cell.length_a   1.000
_cell.length_b   1.000
_cell.length_c   1.000
_cell.angle_alpha   90.00
_cell.angle_beta   90.00
_cell.angle_gamma   90.00
#
_symmetry.space_group_name_H-M   'P 1'
#
loop_
_entity.id
_entity.type
_entity.pdbx_description
1 polymer ?
#
loop_
_entity_poly.entity_id
_entity_poly.type
_entity_poly.pdbx_seq_one_letter_code
_entity_poly.pdbx_strand_id
1 'polypeptide(L)'
;MKTLNLQLIAAVALVALCTPLSARAHDTKVSGRSPLEWSVCMADSEINRRGDKLAWREGRNAKWDYTAGLFTLSLLKLNEIIPTPVYVEFSKDAIGSFLNAEGNIHGYKVEDYNIDNIAPGKTAIALYKLTGDERYKKCADLLRKQLQTHPRTSQGGFWHKQRYPSQMWLDGLFMGAPFYAEYVKEFKGPASDYDDIVKQFRLINEHLYDAKTGLYYHGWDESKQQEWANKTTGTSSNFWGRGLGWFAMGCVDVLDFLPKDHPGRKEIIAQFKQVVAGIVKWQDATNGLWWQVMDQGGREGNYLEATAAAMFVYALAKGINEGYLSAAEYESVADTGYRGIIQRLIKRDERGDISLTQCCSVAGLGYGRDGSYEYYLREPIVYNDLKGVGPFILAGIELQKMHKMPMVVETRSTSPVMPPRLSVAKEWEQVPAILERIKPPIFPSMEVSILQLGAAADGKTDSSAAFAKAIDSCHQAGGGKVIVPAGEYLTGPIHLKSGVNLHLDQGATIKFKTDPAAYLPAVRTWFEGMECFNYSPLIYAYGAQNVAVTGQGVLDGQAAADNWWPWKGKKEHGWNDGAPKQDNARKRLGKMVEQGTPVEERKFGQGDYLRPSFIEMFRCQNVLIEGVRIRRSPMWELHPVLSTNVIVRGVHIESHGPNNDGCNPEACRDVLIEDCVFDTGDDCIAIKSGRNNDGRRIGVPAENIVIRRCTMKDGHGGVTIGSEISGGCRNVFVEDCTMDSPNLDRAIRFKSNAVRGGVVENIFVRNVTVGTVADAALQIDFVYEEGANGPHKPVVRDLVIEDLNVAKAQRVLDIRGFPGAEIKGVRIHNSRFKEISKPDLVKEADVKLVDCSVEPKR
;
A
#
# COMPACT_ATOMS: atom_id res chain seq x y z
N MET A 1 -43.38 58.22 -8.52
CA MET A 1 -43.07 56.76 -8.32
C MET A 1 -41.86 56.34 -9.18
N LYS A 2 -40.76 56.99 -9.17
CA LYS A 2 -39.53 56.63 -9.91
C LYS A 2 -38.20 56.94 -9.13
N THR A 3 -38.29 57.17 -7.85
CA THR A 3 -37.16 57.58 -7.02
C THR A 3 -36.93 56.72 -5.78
N LEU A 4 -37.59 55.53 -5.67
CA LEU A 4 -37.42 54.64 -4.48
C LEU A 4 -36.63 53.37 -4.77
N ASN A 5 -36.26 53.09 -6.05
CA ASN A 5 -35.60 51.82 -6.39
C ASN A 5 -34.05 51.91 -6.59
N LEU A 6 -33.44 53.09 -6.45
CA LEU A 6 -31.99 53.23 -6.61
C LEU A 6 -31.23 53.19 -5.28
N GLN A 7 -31.89 53.37 -4.13
CA GLN A 7 -31.22 53.32 -2.84
C GLN A 7 -31.12 51.90 -2.25
N LEU A 8 -31.93 50.95 -2.70
CA LEU A 8 -31.86 49.55 -2.23
C LEU A 8 -30.78 48.73 -2.94
N ILE A 9 -30.37 49.13 -4.16
CA ILE A 9 -29.32 48.46 -4.92
C ILE A 9 -27.91 48.88 -4.44
N ALA A 10 -27.77 50.08 -3.92
CA ALA A 10 -26.51 50.56 -3.35
C ALA A 10 -26.18 49.99 -1.97
N ALA A 11 -27.22 49.59 -1.20
CA ALA A 11 -27.03 48.98 0.14
C ALA A 11 -26.67 47.46 0.09
N VAL A 12 -27.06 46.77 -0.99
CA VAL A 12 -26.68 45.34 -1.18
C VAL A 12 -25.27 45.21 -1.78
N ALA A 13 -24.79 46.20 -2.52
CA ALA A 13 -23.42 46.16 -3.08
C ALA A 13 -22.32 46.54 -2.06
N LEU A 14 -22.66 47.21 -0.96
CA LEU A 14 -21.66 47.61 0.05
C LEU A 14 -21.48 46.61 1.22
N VAL A 15 -22.37 45.59 1.34
CA VAL A 15 -22.24 44.54 2.34
C VAL A 15 -21.46 43.33 1.78
N ALA A 16 -21.23 43.23 0.46
CA ALA A 16 -20.46 42.20 -0.15
C ALA A 16 -18.92 42.43 -0.20
N LEU A 17 -18.43 43.56 0.35
CA LEU A 17 -17.02 43.94 0.31
C LEU A 17 -16.30 43.94 1.67
N CYS A 18 -16.94 43.44 2.73
CA CYS A 18 -16.34 43.34 4.08
C CYS A 18 -16.57 41.94 4.70
N THR A 19 -16.47 40.86 3.91
CA THR A 19 -16.09 39.59 4.49
C THR A 19 -14.58 39.52 4.52
N PRO A 20 -13.94 39.30 5.70
CA PRO A 20 -12.51 39.06 5.70
C PRO A 20 -12.28 37.81 4.82
N LEU A 21 -11.29 37.89 3.91
CA LEU A 21 -10.74 36.70 3.28
C LEU A 21 -10.35 35.77 4.44
N SER A 22 -11.23 34.83 4.76
CA SER A 22 -10.83 33.66 5.54
C SER A 22 -9.70 33.04 4.72
N ALA A 23 -8.48 33.09 5.24
CA ALA A 23 -7.37 32.33 4.72
C ALA A 23 -7.93 30.90 4.53
N ARG A 24 -8.07 30.46 3.29
CA ARG A 24 -8.31 29.04 2.99
C ARG A 24 -7.16 28.32 3.68
N ALA A 25 -7.47 27.55 4.70
CA ALA A 25 -6.52 26.60 5.25
C ALA A 25 -6.04 25.76 4.04
N HIS A 26 -4.80 25.98 3.62
CA HIS A 26 -4.19 25.14 2.60
C HIS A 26 -4.25 23.71 3.14
N ASP A 27 -4.93 22.83 2.42
CA ASP A 27 -4.88 21.41 2.72
C ASP A 27 -3.42 20.93 2.52
N THR A 28 -2.68 20.91 3.61
CA THR A 28 -1.25 20.56 3.64
C THR A 28 -1.02 19.05 3.52
N LYS A 29 -2.10 18.25 3.53
CA LYS A 29 -2.05 16.82 3.25
C LYS A 29 -2.24 16.55 1.75
N VAL A 30 -1.45 15.64 1.20
CA VAL A 30 -1.59 15.17 -0.18
C VAL A 30 -2.04 13.72 -0.15
N SER A 31 -3.17 13.42 -0.78
CA SER A 31 -3.77 12.08 -0.75
C SER A 31 -3.94 11.52 0.67
N GLY A 32 -4.37 12.40 1.59
CA GLY A 32 -4.67 12.05 2.99
C GLY A 32 -3.45 11.89 3.90
N ARG A 33 -2.23 12.13 3.42
CA ARG A 33 -0.99 12.03 4.20
C ARG A 33 -0.26 13.36 4.27
N SER A 34 0.38 13.61 5.41
CA SER A 34 1.31 14.72 5.58
C SER A 34 2.61 14.48 4.79
N PRO A 35 3.40 15.50 4.52
CA PRO A 35 4.70 15.33 3.88
C PRO A 35 5.64 14.39 4.64
N LEU A 36 5.64 14.45 5.97
CA LEU A 36 6.46 13.56 6.82
C LEU A 36 5.99 12.10 6.75
N GLU A 37 4.67 11.86 6.73
CA GLU A 37 4.11 10.51 6.54
C GLU A 37 4.49 9.90 5.19
N TRP A 38 4.59 10.70 4.14
CA TRP A 38 5.09 10.26 2.84
C TRP A 38 6.58 9.92 2.88
N SER A 39 7.39 10.69 3.64
CA SER A 39 8.82 10.40 3.83
C SER A 39 9.03 9.07 4.54
N VAL A 40 8.29 8.81 5.62
CA VAL A 40 8.31 7.53 6.34
C VAL A 40 7.88 6.40 5.40
N CYS A 41 6.79 6.58 4.68
CA CYS A 41 6.29 5.55 3.76
C CYS A 41 7.32 5.20 2.66
N MET A 42 8.04 6.20 2.13
CA MET A 42 9.09 5.97 1.14
C MET A 42 10.31 5.27 1.75
N ALA A 43 10.75 5.69 2.93
CA ALA A 43 11.88 5.08 3.63
C ALA A 43 11.61 3.61 3.94
N ASP A 44 10.44 3.32 4.50
CA ASP A 44 10.02 1.96 4.85
C ASP A 44 9.89 1.08 3.61
N SER A 45 9.24 1.58 2.56
CA SER A 45 9.09 0.85 1.30
C SER A 45 10.43 0.51 0.66
N GLU A 46 11.41 1.41 0.76
CA GLU A 46 12.72 1.17 0.16
C GLU A 46 13.56 0.19 0.98
N ILE A 47 13.51 0.26 2.31
CA ILE A 47 14.15 -0.71 3.19
C ILE A 47 13.54 -2.10 2.99
N ASN A 48 12.21 -2.20 2.95
CA ASN A 48 11.51 -3.47 2.70
C ASN A 48 11.94 -4.10 1.37
N ARG A 49 12.08 -3.28 0.33
CA ARG A 49 12.45 -3.73 -1.01
C ARG A 49 13.90 -4.20 -1.11
N ARG A 50 14.81 -3.58 -0.39
CA ARG A 50 16.25 -3.88 -0.48
C ARG A 50 16.72 -4.90 0.54
N GLY A 51 15.99 -5.08 1.62
CA GLY A 51 16.39 -5.97 2.72
C GLY A 51 17.71 -5.51 3.33
N ASP A 52 18.60 -6.45 3.64
CA ASP A 52 19.90 -6.23 4.27
C ASP A 52 21.03 -5.80 3.30
N LYS A 53 20.73 -5.69 2.00
CA LYS A 53 21.72 -5.41 0.96
C LYS A 53 21.42 -4.15 0.17
N LEU A 54 22.15 -3.09 0.46
CA LEU A 54 22.05 -1.85 -0.28
C LEU A 54 22.76 -1.91 -1.63
N ALA A 55 22.20 -2.64 -2.57
CA ALA A 55 22.62 -2.56 -3.98
C ALA A 55 21.97 -1.35 -4.65
N TRP A 56 22.70 -0.63 -5.49
CA TRP A 56 22.14 0.54 -6.19
C TRP A 56 21.12 0.15 -7.26
N ARG A 57 21.11 -1.12 -7.69
CA ARG A 57 20.11 -1.75 -8.56
C ARG A 57 19.90 -3.19 -8.13
N GLU A 58 18.70 -3.66 -8.32
CA GLU A 58 18.33 -5.06 -8.13
C GLU A 58 19.27 -5.98 -8.91
N GLY A 59 19.74 -7.06 -8.29
CA GLY A 59 20.67 -8.01 -8.86
C GLY A 59 22.13 -7.55 -9.00
N ARG A 60 22.51 -6.38 -8.44
CA ARG A 60 23.89 -5.88 -8.38
C ARG A 60 24.44 -5.96 -6.97
N ASN A 61 25.75 -6.11 -6.87
CA ASN A 61 26.45 -6.01 -5.59
C ASN A 61 26.42 -4.57 -5.08
N ALA A 62 26.32 -4.41 -3.76
CA ALA A 62 26.51 -3.13 -3.10
C ALA A 62 27.92 -2.59 -3.39
N LYS A 63 28.05 -1.29 -3.53
CA LYS A 63 29.33 -0.61 -3.70
C LYS A 63 29.34 0.72 -2.96
N TRP A 64 30.56 1.16 -2.61
CA TRP A 64 30.75 2.50 -2.07
C TRP A 64 30.48 3.53 -3.15
N ASP A 65 29.32 4.20 -3.08
CA ASP A 65 29.00 5.30 -4.01
C ASP A 65 28.00 6.30 -3.37
N TYR A 66 27.84 7.43 -4.05
CA TYR A 66 27.02 8.54 -3.57
C TYR A 66 25.53 8.19 -3.41
N THR A 67 25.01 7.21 -4.11
CA THR A 67 23.59 6.84 -4.03
C THR A 67 23.28 6.18 -2.69
N ALA A 68 24.16 5.31 -2.23
CA ALA A 68 24.10 4.70 -0.92
C ALA A 68 24.21 5.77 0.19
N GLY A 69 25.19 6.68 0.05
CA GLY A 69 25.38 7.78 1.00
C GLY A 69 24.16 8.70 1.09
N LEU A 70 23.54 9.06 -0.03
CA LEU A 70 22.38 9.94 -0.06
C LEU A 70 21.16 9.31 0.62
N PHE A 71 20.86 8.04 0.32
CA PHE A 71 19.74 7.35 0.91
C PHE A 71 19.91 7.15 2.42
N THR A 72 21.06 6.64 2.84
CA THR A 72 21.33 6.43 4.26
C THR A 72 21.37 7.74 5.06
N LEU A 73 21.88 8.83 4.47
CA LEU A 73 21.80 10.16 5.10
C LEU A 73 20.34 10.60 5.26
N SER A 74 19.47 10.35 4.28
CA SER A 74 18.06 10.71 4.39
C SER A 74 17.35 9.91 5.48
N LEU A 75 17.71 8.64 5.68
CA LEU A 75 17.22 7.83 6.80
C LEU A 75 17.67 8.38 8.16
N LEU A 76 18.94 8.76 8.28
CA LEU A 76 19.46 9.35 9.52
C LEU A 76 18.78 10.70 9.81
N LYS A 77 18.54 11.53 8.79
CA LYS A 77 17.78 12.79 8.94
C LYS A 77 16.33 12.54 9.34
N LEU A 78 15.70 11.50 8.83
CA LEU A 78 14.35 11.10 9.25
C LEU A 78 14.35 10.59 10.69
N ASN A 79 15.40 9.84 11.09
CA ASN A 79 15.58 9.37 12.46
C ASN A 79 15.79 10.50 13.49
N GLU A 80 16.39 11.64 13.10
CA GLU A 80 16.50 12.83 13.97
C GLU A 80 15.12 13.36 14.39
N ILE A 81 14.09 13.10 13.60
CA ILE A 81 12.73 13.59 13.78
C ILE A 81 11.83 12.51 14.37
N ILE A 82 11.90 11.32 13.80
CA ILE A 82 11.15 10.14 14.22
C ILE A 82 12.17 9.06 14.59
N PRO A 83 12.59 8.98 15.85
CA PRO A 83 13.56 8.01 16.30
C PRO A 83 13.10 6.58 15.95
N THR A 84 13.78 5.97 14.99
CA THR A 84 13.41 4.66 14.44
C THR A 84 14.69 3.83 14.32
N PRO A 85 14.95 2.87 15.24
CA PRO A 85 16.19 2.12 15.29
C PRO A 85 16.60 1.48 13.96
N VAL A 86 15.64 1.02 13.17
CA VAL A 86 15.91 0.37 11.88
C VAL A 86 16.58 1.31 10.88
N TYR A 87 16.29 2.60 10.89
CA TYR A 87 16.95 3.57 10.00
C TYR A 87 18.44 3.70 10.32
N VAL A 88 18.76 3.66 11.62
CA VAL A 88 20.13 3.72 12.08
C VAL A 88 20.86 2.41 11.76
N GLU A 89 20.28 1.26 12.11
CA GLU A 89 20.91 -0.05 11.87
C GLU A 89 21.11 -0.30 10.36
N PHE A 90 20.10 -0.01 9.55
CA PHE A 90 20.24 -0.11 8.09
C PHE A 90 21.36 0.78 7.55
N SER A 91 21.50 2.01 8.06
CA SER A 91 22.55 2.93 7.64
C SER A 91 23.93 2.48 8.09
N LYS A 92 24.04 1.90 9.30
CA LYS A 92 25.27 1.29 9.82
C LYS A 92 25.69 0.10 8.97
N ASP A 93 24.77 -0.80 8.64
CA ASP A 93 25.06 -1.98 7.83
C ASP A 93 25.44 -1.59 6.40
N ALA A 94 24.70 -0.67 5.78
CA ALA A 94 24.95 -0.23 4.42
C ALA A 94 26.32 0.47 4.27
N ILE A 95 26.70 1.33 5.19
CA ILE A 95 27.95 2.11 5.11
C ILE A 95 29.08 1.39 5.86
N GLY A 96 28.81 0.83 7.04
CA GLY A 96 29.81 0.15 7.86
C GLY A 96 30.35 -1.13 7.25
N SER A 97 29.56 -1.84 6.42
CA SER A 97 30.02 -3.05 5.72
C SER A 97 31.19 -2.80 4.76
N PHE A 98 31.42 -1.57 4.33
CA PHE A 98 32.56 -1.20 3.50
C PHE A 98 33.81 -0.83 4.30
N LEU A 99 33.70 -0.67 5.63
CA LEU A 99 34.78 -0.17 6.48
C LEU A 99 35.48 -1.32 7.23
N ASN A 100 36.80 -1.38 7.13
CA ASN A 100 37.58 -2.21 8.03
C ASN A 100 37.84 -1.49 9.39
N ALA A 101 38.58 -2.13 10.32
CA ALA A 101 38.85 -1.59 11.63
C ALA A 101 39.67 -0.27 11.61
N GLU A 102 40.43 -0.06 10.55
CA GLU A 102 41.24 1.13 10.33
C GLU A 102 40.46 2.24 9.60
N GLY A 103 39.18 2.03 9.26
CA GLY A 103 38.35 2.97 8.53
C GLY A 103 38.63 3.04 7.01
N ASN A 104 39.46 2.11 6.50
CA ASN A 104 39.68 2.02 5.05
C ASN A 104 38.42 1.46 4.36
N ILE A 105 38.13 1.99 3.17
CA ILE A 105 36.92 1.70 2.43
C ILE A 105 37.22 0.59 1.40
N HIS A 106 36.51 -0.53 1.50
CA HIS A 106 36.65 -1.64 0.54
C HIS A 106 36.27 -1.20 -0.89
N GLY A 107 37.18 -1.48 -1.83
CA GLY A 107 36.99 -1.14 -3.23
C GLY A 107 37.18 0.33 -3.60
N TYR A 108 37.58 1.18 -2.65
CA TYR A 108 37.91 2.58 -2.88
C TYR A 108 39.43 2.77 -3.08
N LYS A 109 39.80 3.64 -4.01
CA LYS A 109 41.17 4.06 -4.28
C LYS A 109 41.23 5.57 -4.37
N VAL A 110 42.11 6.20 -3.59
CA VAL A 110 42.29 7.66 -3.62
C VAL A 110 42.69 8.15 -5.00
N GLU A 111 43.53 7.39 -5.69
CA GLU A 111 44.11 7.71 -7.01
C GLU A 111 43.08 7.75 -8.15
N ASP A 112 41.90 7.16 -7.97
CA ASP A 112 40.78 7.30 -8.91
C ASP A 112 40.25 8.73 -8.94
N TYR A 113 40.56 9.50 -7.90
CA TYR A 113 40.07 10.86 -7.71
C TYR A 113 38.65 11.05 -8.19
N ASN A 114 37.77 10.15 -7.74
CA ASN A 114 36.36 10.18 -8.08
C ASN A 114 35.61 10.98 -7.00
N ILE A 115 35.13 12.19 -7.35
CA ILE A 115 34.45 13.05 -6.37
C ILE A 115 33.12 12.47 -5.89
N ASP A 116 32.47 11.60 -6.66
CA ASP A 116 31.25 10.90 -6.27
C ASP A 116 31.45 10.04 -5.02
N ASN A 117 32.65 9.50 -4.85
CA ASN A 117 32.99 8.67 -3.68
C ASN A 117 33.14 9.46 -2.38
N ILE A 118 33.14 10.80 -2.44
CA ILE A 118 33.20 11.68 -1.28
C ILE A 118 31.84 11.80 -0.60
N ALA A 119 30.75 11.80 -1.36
CA ALA A 119 29.40 12.05 -0.87
C ALA A 119 28.96 11.14 0.30
N PRO A 120 29.28 9.82 0.34
CA PRO A 120 28.93 8.96 1.48
C PRO A 120 29.63 9.37 2.79
N GLY A 121 30.67 10.20 2.72
CA GLY A 121 31.34 10.78 3.88
C GLY A 121 30.41 11.57 4.80
N LYS A 122 29.35 12.19 4.26
CA LYS A 122 28.31 12.86 5.06
C LYS A 122 27.60 11.86 5.98
N THR A 123 27.29 10.69 5.48
CA THR A 123 26.69 9.62 6.30
C THR A 123 27.71 9.08 7.31
N ALA A 124 28.97 8.95 6.92
CA ALA A 124 30.02 8.52 7.87
C ALA A 124 30.16 9.55 9.04
N ILE A 125 30.17 10.84 8.77
CA ILE A 125 30.19 11.87 9.82
C ILE A 125 28.94 11.77 10.70
N ALA A 126 27.74 11.62 10.13
CA ALA A 126 26.50 11.49 10.88
C ALA A 126 26.52 10.22 11.77
N LEU A 127 27.01 9.10 11.28
CA LEU A 127 27.16 7.85 12.05
C LEU A 127 28.21 7.97 13.14
N TYR A 128 29.33 8.65 12.88
CA TYR A 128 30.33 8.97 13.92
C TYR A 128 29.71 9.74 15.08
N LYS A 129 28.98 10.81 14.77
CA LYS A 129 28.29 11.67 15.76
C LYS A 129 27.25 10.89 16.57
N LEU A 130 26.57 9.94 15.93
CA LEU A 130 25.54 9.15 16.58
C LEU A 130 26.08 7.99 17.42
N THR A 131 27.18 7.35 16.98
CA THR A 131 27.66 6.08 17.57
C THR A 131 28.98 6.23 18.34
N GLY A 132 29.78 7.24 18.04
CA GLY A 132 31.15 7.36 18.54
C GLY A 132 32.15 6.36 17.94
N ASP A 133 31.76 5.59 16.91
CA ASP A 133 32.63 4.61 16.29
C ASP A 133 33.69 5.29 15.41
N GLU A 134 34.96 5.21 15.87
CA GLU A 134 36.10 5.85 15.23
C GLU A 134 36.36 5.39 13.79
N ARG A 135 35.82 4.26 13.35
CA ARG A 135 35.99 3.81 11.97
C ARG A 135 35.35 4.82 11.00
N TYR A 136 34.21 5.42 11.37
CA TYR A 136 33.54 6.41 10.55
C TYR A 136 34.31 7.73 10.47
N LYS A 137 34.95 8.15 11.55
CA LYS A 137 35.83 9.33 11.53
C LYS A 137 37.03 9.10 10.64
N LYS A 138 37.73 7.97 10.79
CA LYS A 138 38.90 7.61 9.97
C LYS A 138 38.52 7.51 8.47
N CYS A 139 37.29 7.02 8.16
CA CYS A 139 36.74 7.05 6.82
C CYS A 139 36.57 8.49 6.31
N ALA A 140 36.03 9.39 7.11
CA ALA A 140 35.90 10.79 6.73
C ALA A 140 37.28 11.45 6.54
N ASP A 141 38.25 11.14 7.37
CA ASP A 141 39.65 11.62 7.24
C ASP A 141 40.28 11.16 5.92
N LEU A 142 40.03 9.89 5.50
CA LEU A 142 40.51 9.35 4.24
C LEU A 142 39.87 10.10 3.02
N LEU A 143 38.58 10.37 3.07
CA LEU A 143 37.88 11.12 2.02
C LEU A 143 38.35 12.59 1.97
N ARG A 144 38.57 13.21 3.12
CA ARG A 144 39.16 14.55 3.18
C ARG A 144 40.56 14.59 2.59
N LYS A 145 41.39 13.56 2.79
CA LYS A 145 42.71 13.42 2.18
C LYS A 145 42.61 13.42 0.64
N GLN A 146 41.64 12.72 0.07
CA GLN A 146 41.41 12.80 -1.38
C GLN A 146 41.21 14.25 -1.84
N LEU A 147 40.37 15.03 -1.17
CA LEU A 147 40.10 16.43 -1.56
C LEU A 147 41.35 17.32 -1.48
N GLN A 148 42.28 17.03 -0.60
CA GLN A 148 43.54 17.78 -0.49
C GLN A 148 44.45 17.62 -1.71
N THR A 149 44.42 16.47 -2.32
CA THR A 149 45.28 16.12 -3.47
C THR A 149 44.49 16.00 -4.77
N HIS A 150 43.18 16.27 -4.73
CA HIS A 150 42.30 16.13 -5.89
C HIS A 150 42.74 17.02 -7.05
N PRO A 151 42.85 16.50 -8.27
CA PRO A 151 43.22 17.29 -9.44
C PRO A 151 42.28 18.46 -9.66
N ARG A 152 42.84 19.58 -10.13
CA ARG A 152 42.11 20.83 -10.30
C ARG A 152 42.30 21.42 -11.69
N THR A 153 41.34 22.23 -12.12
CA THR A 153 41.47 23.13 -13.27
C THR A 153 42.53 24.17 -12.97
N SER A 154 42.98 24.91 -14.00
CA SER A 154 43.95 26.00 -13.84
C SER A 154 43.45 27.10 -12.89
N GLN A 155 42.12 27.24 -12.74
CA GLN A 155 41.47 28.20 -11.86
C GLN A 155 41.22 27.63 -10.43
N GLY A 156 41.54 26.35 -10.20
CA GLY A 156 41.47 25.69 -8.89
C GLY A 156 40.16 24.94 -8.63
N GLY A 157 39.30 24.77 -9.64
CA GLY A 157 38.10 23.91 -9.54
C GLY A 157 38.43 22.43 -9.49
N PHE A 158 37.74 21.65 -8.69
CA PHE A 158 37.91 20.19 -8.64
C PHE A 158 37.49 19.54 -9.95
N TRP A 159 38.33 18.68 -10.50
CA TRP A 159 37.87 17.79 -11.57
C TRP A 159 36.76 16.85 -11.07
N HIS A 160 35.83 16.53 -11.94
CA HIS A 160 34.79 15.59 -11.52
C HIS A 160 35.37 14.19 -11.21
N LYS A 161 36.33 13.72 -12.02
CA LYS A 161 37.09 12.47 -11.80
C LYS A 161 38.42 12.53 -12.50
N GLN A 162 39.40 11.75 -12.05
CA GLN A 162 40.69 11.60 -12.74
C GLN A 162 40.53 11.30 -14.25
N ARG A 163 39.56 10.45 -14.59
CA ARG A 163 39.27 10.09 -15.98
C ARG A 163 38.53 11.18 -16.79
N TYR A 164 38.13 12.27 -16.15
CA TYR A 164 37.52 13.45 -16.78
C TYR A 164 38.39 14.69 -16.51
N PRO A 165 39.60 14.74 -17.10
CA PRO A 165 40.54 15.81 -16.82
C PRO A 165 39.97 17.17 -17.19
N SER A 166 40.26 18.18 -16.40
CA SER A 166 39.85 19.58 -16.61
C SER A 166 38.36 19.85 -16.66
N GLN A 167 37.53 18.92 -16.12
CA GLN A 167 36.07 19.05 -16.16
C GLN A 167 35.45 19.30 -14.80
N MET A 168 34.59 20.30 -14.70
CA MET A 168 33.69 20.53 -13.57
C MET A 168 32.24 20.26 -14.00
N TRP A 169 31.51 19.49 -13.18
CA TRP A 169 30.10 19.20 -13.40
C TRP A 169 29.30 19.63 -12.19
N LEU A 170 28.01 19.97 -12.39
CA LEU A 170 27.08 20.34 -11.30
C LEU A 170 27.02 19.26 -10.22
N ASP A 171 27.05 17.99 -10.62
CA ASP A 171 27.08 16.81 -9.73
C ASP A 171 28.26 16.86 -8.77
N GLY A 172 29.46 17.13 -9.29
CA GLY A 172 30.69 17.15 -8.51
C GLY A 172 30.65 18.16 -7.37
N LEU A 173 29.96 19.27 -7.55
CA LEU A 173 29.80 20.26 -6.50
C LEU A 173 29.03 19.70 -5.30
N PHE A 174 27.88 19.07 -5.55
CA PHE A 174 27.10 18.42 -4.48
C PHE A 174 27.85 17.27 -3.83
N MET A 175 28.60 16.48 -4.61
CA MET A 175 29.32 15.32 -4.10
C MET A 175 30.42 15.72 -3.14
N GLY A 176 31.13 16.80 -3.41
CA GLY A 176 32.29 17.22 -2.63
C GLY A 176 32.03 18.31 -1.60
N ALA A 177 31.36 19.40 -1.98
CA ALA A 177 31.34 20.63 -1.18
C ALA A 177 30.58 20.51 0.17
N PRO A 178 29.39 19.89 0.26
CA PRO A 178 28.70 19.75 1.54
C PRO A 178 29.47 18.87 2.54
N PHE A 179 30.06 17.75 2.07
CA PHE A 179 30.94 16.94 2.92
C PHE A 179 32.14 17.73 3.40
N TYR A 180 32.79 18.47 2.50
CA TYR A 180 33.96 19.27 2.82
C TYR A 180 33.63 20.31 3.90
N ALA A 181 32.53 21.03 3.78
CA ALA A 181 32.10 22.04 4.75
C ALA A 181 31.74 21.40 6.12
N GLU A 182 31.02 20.27 6.10
CA GLU A 182 30.70 19.53 7.32
C GLU A 182 31.94 19.02 8.02
N TYR A 183 32.90 18.43 7.27
CA TYR A 183 34.16 17.98 7.80
C TYR A 183 34.97 19.12 8.49
N VAL A 184 35.08 20.29 7.83
CA VAL A 184 35.78 21.45 8.40
C VAL A 184 35.12 21.91 9.69
N LYS A 185 33.81 21.99 9.72
CA LYS A 185 33.06 22.40 10.93
C LYS A 185 33.21 21.41 12.07
N GLU A 186 33.02 20.10 11.78
CA GLU A 186 32.97 19.05 12.79
C GLU A 186 34.35 18.77 13.39
N PHE A 187 35.40 18.74 12.56
CA PHE A 187 36.76 18.38 12.98
C PHE A 187 37.70 19.59 13.06
N LYS A 188 37.12 20.79 13.05
CA LYS A 188 37.86 22.05 13.22
C LYS A 188 39.02 22.22 12.23
N GLY A 189 38.74 21.98 10.95
CA GLY A 189 39.70 22.20 9.88
C GLY A 189 40.05 23.69 9.69
N PRO A 190 41.01 24.01 8.80
CA PRO A 190 41.44 25.39 8.55
C PRO A 190 40.28 26.24 7.99
N ALA A 191 40.17 27.46 8.48
CA ALA A 191 39.15 28.43 8.01
C ALA A 191 39.26 28.72 6.50
N SER A 192 40.49 28.68 5.94
CA SER A 192 40.76 28.83 4.50
C SER A 192 40.12 27.76 3.63
N ASP A 193 39.73 26.59 4.21
CA ASP A 193 39.03 25.56 3.51
C ASP A 193 37.62 26.02 3.09
N TYR A 194 37.01 26.92 3.85
CA TYR A 194 35.74 27.55 3.45
C TYR A 194 35.87 28.45 2.22
N ASP A 195 37.00 29.17 2.09
CA ASP A 195 37.28 29.98 0.89
C ASP A 195 37.40 29.06 -0.36
N ASP A 196 38.05 27.91 -0.23
CA ASP A 196 38.15 26.93 -1.31
C ASP A 196 36.77 26.38 -1.70
N ILE A 197 35.94 26.10 -0.72
CA ILE A 197 34.53 25.65 -0.97
C ILE A 197 33.77 26.74 -1.74
N VAL A 198 33.81 27.99 -1.31
CA VAL A 198 33.14 29.12 -1.99
C VAL A 198 33.66 29.29 -3.42
N LYS A 199 34.96 29.10 -3.62
CA LYS A 199 35.55 29.10 -4.96
C LYS A 199 34.94 28.07 -5.89
N GLN A 200 34.63 26.85 -5.42
CA GLN A 200 34.00 25.84 -6.27
C GLN A 200 32.61 26.32 -6.78
N PHE A 201 31.82 26.94 -5.91
CA PHE A 201 30.53 27.52 -6.29
C PHE A 201 30.69 28.68 -7.28
N ARG A 202 31.68 29.56 -7.05
CA ARG A 202 31.97 30.71 -7.92
C ARG A 202 32.30 30.22 -9.33
N LEU A 203 33.20 29.27 -9.48
CA LEU A 203 33.61 28.74 -10.79
C LEU A 203 32.43 28.07 -11.53
N ILE A 204 31.57 27.31 -10.83
CA ILE A 204 30.35 26.76 -11.42
C ILE A 204 29.44 27.88 -11.94
N ASN A 205 29.25 28.95 -11.15
CA ASN A 205 28.39 30.04 -11.56
C ASN A 205 28.96 30.83 -12.76
N GLU A 206 30.26 31.10 -12.76
CA GLU A 206 30.95 31.80 -13.82
C GLU A 206 30.90 31.05 -15.16
N HIS A 207 31.05 29.75 -15.14
CA HIS A 207 31.21 28.97 -16.37
C HIS A 207 29.94 28.28 -16.87
N LEU A 208 28.98 27.98 -15.98
CA LEU A 208 27.81 27.16 -16.36
C LEU A 208 26.50 27.94 -16.41
N TYR A 209 26.41 29.14 -15.83
CA TYR A 209 25.17 29.90 -15.85
C TYR A 209 24.83 30.46 -17.23
N ASP A 210 23.61 30.22 -17.68
CA ASP A 210 23.05 30.82 -18.89
C ASP A 210 22.01 31.91 -18.54
N ALA A 211 22.37 33.17 -18.73
CA ALA A 211 21.50 34.31 -18.40
C ALA A 211 20.21 34.37 -19.22
N LYS A 212 20.16 33.72 -20.39
CA LYS A 212 18.97 33.72 -21.26
C LYS A 212 17.87 32.81 -20.69
N THR A 213 18.24 31.64 -20.27
CA THR A 213 17.29 30.65 -19.71
C THR A 213 17.13 30.80 -18.20
N GLY A 214 18.16 31.26 -17.50
CA GLY A 214 18.27 31.24 -16.04
C GLY A 214 18.71 29.89 -15.50
N LEU A 215 19.14 28.98 -16.35
CA LEU A 215 19.55 27.62 -16.00
C LEU A 215 21.07 27.48 -16.03
N TYR A 216 21.54 26.31 -15.59
CA TYR A 216 22.95 25.95 -15.61
C TYR A 216 23.18 24.75 -16.51
N TYR A 217 24.21 24.82 -17.37
CA TYR A 217 24.66 23.68 -18.15
C TYR A 217 25.18 22.56 -17.25
N HIS A 218 25.09 21.29 -17.68
CA HIS A 218 25.48 20.13 -16.88
C HIS A 218 26.97 20.15 -16.50
N GLY A 219 27.85 20.50 -17.44
CA GLY A 219 29.29 20.49 -17.21
C GLY A 219 30.06 21.48 -18.04
N TRP A 220 31.26 21.79 -17.55
CA TRP A 220 32.26 22.65 -18.19
C TRP A 220 33.57 21.90 -18.34
N ASP A 221 34.12 21.95 -19.54
CA ASP A 221 35.48 21.50 -19.88
C ASP A 221 36.36 22.69 -20.10
N GLU A 222 37.28 22.98 -19.19
CA GLU A 222 38.26 24.07 -19.31
C GLU A 222 39.10 23.94 -20.56
N SER A 223 39.46 22.70 -20.96
CA SER A 223 40.27 22.42 -22.13
C SER A 223 39.53 22.64 -23.45
N LYS A 224 38.16 22.59 -23.41
CA LYS A 224 37.30 22.68 -24.60
C LYS A 224 37.56 21.59 -25.65
N GLN A 225 38.26 20.54 -25.29
CA GLN A 225 38.63 19.47 -26.19
C GLN A 225 37.60 18.35 -26.26
N GLN A 226 36.79 18.21 -25.22
CA GLN A 226 35.78 17.15 -25.19
C GLN A 226 34.77 17.34 -26.34
N GLU A 227 34.31 16.21 -26.87
CA GLU A 227 33.38 16.15 -28.00
C GLU A 227 32.05 16.87 -27.66
N TRP A 228 31.59 16.70 -26.42
CA TRP A 228 30.36 17.30 -25.90
C TRP A 228 30.50 18.79 -25.56
N ALA A 229 31.72 19.32 -25.47
CA ALA A 229 31.97 20.69 -25.04
C ALA A 229 31.90 21.72 -26.20
N ASN A 230 31.23 22.81 -25.97
CA ASN A 230 31.24 23.95 -26.86
C ASN A 230 32.66 24.48 -27.00
N LYS A 231 33.10 24.62 -28.22
CA LYS A 231 34.51 24.98 -28.54
C LYS A 231 34.91 26.42 -28.17
N THR A 232 33.92 27.27 -27.85
CA THR A 232 34.16 28.65 -27.40
C THR A 232 34.04 28.75 -25.86
N THR A 233 32.97 28.24 -25.29
CA THR A 233 32.66 28.36 -23.83
C THR A 233 33.16 27.18 -23.01
N GLY A 234 33.27 25.98 -23.58
CA GLY A 234 33.56 24.74 -22.85
C GLY A 234 32.34 24.09 -22.23
N THR A 235 31.14 24.69 -22.34
CA THR A 235 29.90 24.18 -21.71
C THR A 235 29.30 23.00 -22.47
N SER A 236 28.54 22.15 -21.78
CA SER A 236 27.64 21.18 -22.41
C SER A 236 26.49 21.86 -23.15
N SER A 237 25.69 21.11 -23.92
CA SER A 237 24.70 21.69 -24.84
C SER A 237 23.28 21.84 -24.24
N ASN A 238 22.94 21.09 -23.20
CA ASN A 238 21.57 21.04 -22.65
C ASN A 238 21.52 21.23 -21.13
N PHE A 239 20.33 21.61 -20.63
CA PHE A 239 20.08 21.84 -19.21
C PHE A 239 19.42 20.59 -18.62
N TRP A 240 20.22 19.73 -18.03
CA TRP A 240 19.76 18.50 -17.42
C TRP A 240 19.17 18.74 -16.04
N GLY A 241 17.89 18.37 -15.83
CA GLY A 241 17.14 18.65 -14.59
C GLY A 241 17.82 18.14 -13.33
N ARG A 242 18.32 16.90 -13.29
CA ARG A 242 19.01 16.36 -12.10
C ARG A 242 20.35 17.04 -11.84
N GLY A 243 21.08 17.50 -12.84
CA GLY A 243 22.28 18.31 -12.63
C GLY A 243 21.97 19.61 -11.88
N LEU A 244 20.91 20.32 -12.30
CA LEU A 244 20.40 21.49 -11.59
C LEU A 244 19.93 21.14 -10.17
N GLY A 245 19.30 19.98 -9.98
CA GLY A 245 18.90 19.49 -8.66
C GLY A 245 20.09 19.31 -7.71
N TRP A 246 21.17 18.72 -8.18
CA TRP A 246 22.41 18.61 -7.41
C TRP A 246 22.96 19.97 -7.02
N PHE A 247 22.98 20.92 -7.93
CA PHE A 247 23.47 22.27 -7.65
C PHE A 247 22.61 22.99 -6.61
N ALA A 248 21.29 22.95 -6.77
CA ALA A 248 20.37 23.56 -5.81
C ALA A 248 20.48 22.96 -4.40
N MET A 249 20.53 21.62 -4.30
CA MET A 249 20.79 20.93 -3.03
C MET A 249 22.15 21.28 -2.46
N GLY A 250 23.20 21.31 -3.28
CA GLY A 250 24.55 21.69 -2.87
C GLY A 250 24.61 23.07 -2.24
N CYS A 251 23.89 24.04 -2.81
CA CYS A 251 23.80 25.40 -2.26
C CYS A 251 23.19 25.41 -0.85
N VAL A 252 22.04 24.79 -0.65
CA VAL A 252 21.38 24.85 0.67
C VAL A 252 22.07 24.00 1.72
N ASP A 253 22.67 22.86 1.32
CA ASP A 253 23.32 21.95 2.26
C ASP A 253 24.66 22.50 2.76
N VAL A 254 25.45 23.14 1.90
CA VAL A 254 26.73 23.73 2.32
C VAL A 254 26.54 24.88 3.32
N LEU A 255 25.43 25.60 3.20
CA LEU A 255 25.09 26.71 4.09
C LEU A 255 24.80 26.30 5.54
N ASP A 256 24.51 25.03 5.82
CA ASP A 256 24.40 24.49 7.18
C ASP A 256 25.73 24.51 7.94
N PHE A 257 26.82 24.45 7.19
CA PHE A 257 28.16 24.26 7.75
C PHE A 257 29.06 25.50 7.56
N LEU A 258 28.78 26.32 6.57
CA LEU A 258 29.56 27.55 6.34
C LEU A 258 29.28 28.57 7.49
N PRO A 259 30.31 29.15 8.14
CA PRO A 259 30.11 30.12 9.21
C PRO A 259 29.19 31.28 8.81
N LYS A 260 28.34 31.73 9.73
CA LYS A 260 27.32 32.76 9.44
C LYS A 260 27.91 34.10 9.03
N ASP A 261 29.08 34.40 9.51
CA ASP A 261 29.85 35.62 9.25
C ASP A 261 30.81 35.50 8.06
N HIS A 262 30.93 34.30 7.45
CA HIS A 262 31.80 34.09 6.30
C HIS A 262 31.32 34.89 5.09
N PRO A 263 32.14 35.72 4.43
CA PRO A 263 31.71 36.63 3.34
C PRO A 263 31.14 35.89 2.14
N GLY A 264 31.69 34.71 1.81
CA GLY A 264 31.21 33.83 0.73
C GLY A 264 29.81 33.31 0.91
N ARG A 265 29.26 33.34 2.14
CA ARG A 265 27.88 32.92 2.40
C ARG A 265 26.85 33.71 1.59
N LYS A 266 27.06 35.02 1.45
CA LYS A 266 26.19 35.90 0.65
C LYS A 266 26.24 35.54 -0.84
N GLU A 267 27.41 35.14 -1.31
CA GLU A 267 27.63 34.75 -2.69
C GLU A 267 26.86 33.43 -3.00
N ILE A 268 26.98 32.41 -2.14
CA ILE A 268 26.26 31.16 -2.33
C ILE A 268 24.73 31.34 -2.24
N ILE A 269 24.26 32.21 -1.31
CA ILE A 269 22.82 32.53 -1.22
C ILE A 269 22.34 33.21 -2.50
N ALA A 270 23.13 34.11 -3.09
CA ALA A 270 22.79 34.76 -4.36
C ALA A 270 22.70 33.76 -5.50
N GLN A 271 23.67 32.85 -5.61
CA GLN A 271 23.66 31.78 -6.59
C GLN A 271 22.49 30.80 -6.38
N PHE A 272 22.16 30.50 -5.11
CA PHE A 272 20.98 29.71 -4.79
C PHE A 272 19.69 30.38 -5.28
N LYS A 273 19.51 31.67 -5.01
CA LYS A 273 18.35 32.44 -5.51
C LYS A 273 18.31 32.44 -7.03
N GLN A 274 19.45 32.50 -7.68
CA GLN A 274 19.57 32.52 -9.13
C GLN A 274 19.14 31.18 -9.74
N VAL A 275 19.59 30.02 -9.21
CA VAL A 275 19.17 28.71 -9.71
C VAL A 275 17.70 28.46 -9.42
N VAL A 276 17.20 28.87 -8.26
CA VAL A 276 15.77 28.75 -7.89
C VAL A 276 14.89 29.56 -8.85
N ALA A 277 15.28 30.77 -9.24
CA ALA A 277 14.53 31.55 -10.22
C ALA A 277 14.42 30.82 -11.57
N GLY A 278 15.48 30.14 -12.00
CA GLY A 278 15.46 29.28 -13.18
C GLY A 278 14.53 28.07 -12.99
N ILE A 279 14.62 27.37 -11.86
CA ILE A 279 13.76 26.23 -11.52
C ILE A 279 12.29 26.62 -11.57
N VAL A 280 11.91 27.74 -10.97
CA VAL A 280 10.53 28.26 -10.95
C VAL A 280 10.04 28.62 -12.35
N LYS A 281 10.86 29.29 -13.13
CA LYS A 281 10.53 29.67 -14.51
C LYS A 281 10.16 28.48 -15.40
N TRP A 282 10.78 27.33 -15.17
CA TRP A 282 10.62 26.13 -16.00
C TRP A 282 9.78 25.03 -15.33
N GLN A 283 9.06 25.33 -14.24
CA GLN A 283 8.06 24.43 -13.72
C GLN A 283 6.88 24.32 -14.68
N ASP A 284 6.48 23.13 -15.03
CA ASP A 284 5.33 22.89 -15.91
C ASP A 284 4.03 23.29 -15.18
N ALA A 285 3.34 24.30 -15.70
CA ALA A 285 2.15 24.87 -15.09
C ALA A 285 0.95 23.89 -15.05
N THR A 286 0.95 22.83 -15.86
CA THR A 286 -0.18 21.89 -15.95
C THR A 286 -0.08 20.77 -14.92
N ASN A 287 1.12 20.45 -14.46
CA ASN A 287 1.34 19.31 -13.58
C ASN A 287 2.26 19.60 -12.39
N GLY A 288 2.89 20.77 -12.36
CA GLY A 288 3.76 21.21 -11.27
C GLY A 288 5.15 20.58 -11.24
N LEU A 289 5.51 19.77 -12.23
CA LEU A 289 6.76 19.02 -12.28
C LEU A 289 7.77 19.65 -13.26
N TRP A 290 8.89 19.00 -13.43
CA TRP A 290 9.97 19.45 -14.31
C TRP A 290 10.40 18.36 -15.27
N TRP A 291 10.84 18.79 -16.45
CA TRP A 291 11.24 17.91 -17.52
C TRP A 291 12.69 17.43 -17.38
N GLN A 292 13.03 16.27 -17.95
CA GLN A 292 14.39 15.72 -17.97
C GLN A 292 15.39 16.73 -18.59
N VAL A 293 15.04 17.34 -19.73
CA VAL A 293 15.72 18.50 -20.31
C VAL A 293 14.84 19.71 -20.06
N MET A 294 15.27 20.59 -19.17
CA MET A 294 14.46 21.57 -18.47
C MET A 294 13.74 22.56 -19.39
N ASP A 295 14.43 23.11 -20.38
CA ASP A 295 13.94 24.20 -21.25
C ASP A 295 13.24 23.68 -22.52
N GLN A 296 13.04 22.35 -22.62
CA GLN A 296 12.45 21.70 -23.78
C GLN A 296 11.19 20.89 -23.41
N GLY A 297 10.39 21.45 -22.54
CA GLY A 297 9.10 20.87 -22.15
C GLY A 297 8.19 20.67 -23.35
N GLY A 298 7.55 19.49 -23.44
CA GLY A 298 6.66 19.14 -24.53
C GLY A 298 7.34 18.74 -25.85
N ARG A 299 8.67 18.83 -25.95
CA ARG A 299 9.41 18.25 -27.08
C ARG A 299 9.28 16.73 -27.06
N GLU A 300 9.10 16.12 -28.25
CA GLU A 300 8.94 14.68 -28.41
C GLU A 300 10.01 13.88 -27.66
N GLY A 301 9.57 12.88 -26.89
CA GLY A 301 10.41 12.01 -26.09
C GLY A 301 10.83 12.56 -24.73
N ASN A 302 10.69 13.87 -24.44
CA ASN A 302 10.98 14.43 -23.13
C ASN A 302 9.96 13.95 -22.08
N TYR A 303 10.39 13.75 -20.86
CA TYR A 303 9.54 13.22 -19.80
C TYR A 303 9.73 13.99 -18.49
N LEU A 304 8.72 13.91 -17.62
CA LEU A 304 8.76 14.50 -16.27
C LEU A 304 9.69 13.67 -15.38
N GLU A 305 10.73 14.28 -14.86
CA GLU A 305 11.81 13.56 -14.18
C GLU A 305 11.70 13.67 -12.67
N ALA A 306 11.55 12.52 -12.00
CA ALA A 306 11.23 12.43 -10.59
C ALA A 306 12.37 12.87 -9.67
N THR A 307 13.63 12.57 -10.04
CA THR A 307 14.76 12.86 -9.16
C THR A 307 15.03 14.34 -9.08
N ALA A 308 14.99 15.05 -10.23
CA ALA A 308 15.09 16.50 -10.27
C ALA A 308 13.94 17.16 -9.50
N ALA A 309 12.70 16.69 -9.72
CA ALA A 309 11.53 17.22 -9.03
C ALA A 309 11.67 17.11 -7.50
N ALA A 310 12.09 15.96 -6.99
CA ALA A 310 12.31 15.78 -5.55
C ALA A 310 13.42 16.68 -4.99
N MET A 311 14.52 16.84 -5.74
CA MET A 311 15.62 17.73 -5.35
C MET A 311 15.22 19.21 -5.34
N PHE A 312 14.45 19.65 -6.31
CA PHE A 312 13.95 21.01 -6.37
C PHE A 312 13.00 21.32 -5.23
N VAL A 313 12.06 20.44 -4.95
CA VAL A 313 11.13 20.58 -3.82
C VAL A 313 11.89 20.65 -2.50
N TYR A 314 12.88 19.77 -2.29
CA TYR A 314 13.74 19.82 -1.12
C TYR A 314 14.46 21.16 -0.98
N ALA A 315 15.13 21.60 -2.04
CA ALA A 315 15.90 22.84 -2.02
C ALA A 315 15.00 24.06 -1.76
N LEU A 316 13.82 24.13 -2.39
CA LEU A 316 12.84 25.19 -2.17
C LEU A 316 12.36 25.23 -0.72
N ALA A 317 11.87 24.11 -0.20
CA ALA A 317 11.33 24.02 1.15
C ALA A 317 12.39 24.35 2.21
N LYS A 318 13.60 23.78 2.08
CA LYS A 318 14.72 24.09 2.97
C LYS A 318 15.16 25.53 2.86
N GLY A 319 15.23 26.09 1.65
CA GLY A 319 15.57 27.49 1.43
C GLY A 319 14.57 28.46 2.07
N ILE A 320 13.28 28.10 2.12
CA ILE A 320 12.25 28.87 2.84
C ILE A 320 12.44 28.73 4.36
N ASN A 321 12.65 27.51 4.87
CA ASN A 321 12.83 27.26 6.29
C ASN A 321 14.05 28.02 6.87
N GLU A 322 15.13 28.10 6.10
CA GLU A 322 16.35 28.79 6.50
C GLU A 322 16.32 30.31 6.21
N GLY A 323 15.23 30.81 5.67
CA GLY A 323 15.05 32.26 5.38
C GLY A 323 15.87 32.77 4.19
N TYR A 324 16.38 31.90 3.34
CA TYR A 324 17.06 32.29 2.09
C TYR A 324 16.08 32.68 1.00
N LEU A 325 14.88 32.10 1.01
CA LEU A 325 13.80 32.35 0.08
C LEU A 325 12.57 32.91 0.78
N SER A 326 11.78 33.72 0.06
CA SER A 326 10.50 34.23 0.54
C SER A 326 9.42 33.12 0.47
N ALA A 327 8.78 32.81 1.59
CA ALA A 327 7.65 31.88 1.59
C ALA A 327 6.51 32.36 0.67
N ALA A 328 6.23 33.68 0.66
CA ALA A 328 5.17 34.26 -0.17
C ALA A 328 5.37 34.05 -1.68
N GLU A 329 6.62 33.86 -2.12
CA GLU A 329 6.96 33.67 -3.54
C GLU A 329 7.12 32.20 -3.91
N TYR A 330 7.61 31.35 -2.99
CA TYR A 330 8.12 30.03 -3.35
C TYR A 330 7.38 28.85 -2.71
N GLU A 331 6.57 29.07 -1.65
CA GLU A 331 5.82 28.01 -0.99
C GLU A 331 4.88 27.28 -1.95
N SER A 332 4.12 28.03 -2.73
CA SER A 332 3.21 27.48 -3.74
C SER A 332 3.93 26.62 -4.80
N VAL A 333 5.14 27.00 -5.17
CA VAL A 333 5.96 26.27 -6.15
C VAL A 333 6.41 24.91 -5.59
N ALA A 334 6.88 24.92 -4.33
CA ALA A 334 7.28 23.71 -3.64
C ALA A 334 6.10 22.75 -3.44
N ASP A 335 4.96 23.27 -3.01
CA ASP A 335 3.73 22.48 -2.81
C ASP A 335 3.21 21.86 -4.10
N THR A 336 3.14 22.67 -5.17
CA THR A 336 2.67 22.19 -6.46
C THR A 336 3.59 21.11 -7.01
N GLY A 337 4.91 21.29 -6.87
CA GLY A 337 5.90 20.29 -7.22
C GLY A 337 5.73 18.99 -6.45
N TYR A 338 5.57 19.08 -5.13
CA TYR A 338 5.39 17.90 -4.27
C TYR A 338 4.07 17.15 -4.56
N ARG A 339 2.97 17.88 -4.74
CA ARG A 339 1.69 17.32 -5.15
C ARG A 339 1.81 16.61 -6.50
N GLY A 340 2.51 17.20 -7.46
CA GLY A 340 2.79 16.60 -8.76
C GLY A 340 3.54 15.27 -8.64
N ILE A 341 4.59 15.20 -7.78
CA ILE A 341 5.32 13.97 -7.54
C ILE A 341 4.38 12.89 -6.99
N ILE A 342 3.62 13.19 -5.94
CA ILE A 342 2.74 12.19 -5.30
C ILE A 342 1.64 11.72 -6.23
N GLN A 343 1.02 12.61 -6.98
CA GLN A 343 -0.13 12.27 -7.81
C GLN A 343 0.24 11.55 -9.11
N ARG A 344 1.44 11.80 -9.66
CA ARG A 344 1.83 11.35 -11.00
C ARG A 344 3.00 10.37 -11.00
N LEU A 345 3.92 10.50 -10.05
CA LEU A 345 5.18 9.78 -10.06
C LEU A 345 5.29 8.74 -8.93
N ILE A 346 4.38 8.74 -7.97
CA ILE A 346 4.27 7.68 -6.96
C ILE A 346 3.29 6.62 -7.45
N LYS A 347 3.75 5.38 -7.47
CA LYS A 347 2.90 4.20 -7.59
C LYS A 347 2.88 3.46 -6.26
N ARG A 348 1.75 2.90 -5.90
CA ARG A 348 1.61 2.02 -4.75
C ARG A 348 1.46 0.60 -5.27
N ASP A 349 2.20 -0.33 -4.71
CA ASP A 349 2.03 -1.75 -4.97
C ASP A 349 0.96 -2.37 -4.05
N GLU A 350 0.71 -3.65 -4.25
CA GLU A 350 -0.30 -4.41 -3.51
C GLU A 350 0.02 -4.56 -2.02
N ARG A 351 1.27 -4.38 -1.61
CA ARG A 351 1.72 -4.39 -0.21
C ARG A 351 1.52 -3.05 0.48
N GLY A 352 1.18 -2.02 -0.29
CA GLY A 352 1.11 -0.65 0.19
C GLY A 352 2.46 0.06 0.15
N ASP A 353 3.53 -0.62 -0.27
CA ASP A 353 4.82 -0.02 -0.54
C ASP A 353 4.69 0.95 -1.72
N ILE A 354 5.37 2.08 -1.59
CA ILE A 354 5.36 3.09 -2.65
C ILE A 354 6.62 3.03 -3.50
N SER A 355 6.45 3.28 -4.78
CA SER A 355 7.54 3.36 -5.74
C SER A 355 7.60 4.74 -6.37
N LEU A 356 8.78 5.34 -6.38
CA LEU A 356 9.06 6.55 -7.15
C LEU A 356 9.39 6.14 -8.59
N THR A 357 8.57 6.54 -9.52
CA THR A 357 8.71 6.21 -10.95
C THR A 357 9.41 7.33 -11.71
N GLN A 358 9.68 7.15 -13.00
CA GLN A 358 10.24 8.20 -13.88
C GLN A 358 11.59 8.77 -13.40
N CYS A 359 12.44 7.94 -12.78
CA CYS A 359 13.78 8.34 -12.40
C CYS A 359 14.75 8.09 -13.58
N CYS A 360 15.49 9.08 -14.01
CA CYS A 360 16.61 8.88 -14.93
C CYS A 360 17.68 8.01 -14.22
N SER A 361 18.06 6.89 -14.83
CA SER A 361 19.02 5.97 -14.25
C SER A 361 20.36 6.63 -13.95
N VAL A 362 21.02 7.12 -14.98
CA VAL A 362 22.29 7.84 -14.86
C VAL A 362 22.48 8.72 -16.10
N ALA A 363 23.02 9.90 -15.93
CA ALA A 363 23.54 10.69 -17.04
C ALA A 363 24.92 11.24 -16.70
N GLY A 364 25.67 11.59 -17.71
CA GLY A 364 27.03 12.10 -17.59
C GLY A 364 27.54 12.63 -18.92
N LEU A 365 28.79 12.97 -18.99
CA LEU A 365 29.45 13.54 -20.18
C LEU A 365 30.72 12.74 -20.53
N GLY A 366 31.05 12.65 -21.82
CA GLY A 366 32.21 11.88 -22.29
C GLY A 366 31.97 10.36 -22.39
N TYR A 367 32.89 9.68 -23.03
CA TYR A 367 32.86 8.25 -23.34
C TYR A 367 31.57 7.83 -24.08
N GLY A 368 31.30 8.50 -25.20
CA GLY A 368 30.08 8.27 -25.99
C GLY A 368 28.82 8.95 -25.48
N ARG A 369 28.92 9.76 -24.43
CA ARG A 369 27.84 10.58 -23.87
C ARG A 369 28.08 12.03 -24.28
N ASP A 370 27.40 12.45 -25.33
CA ASP A 370 27.64 13.71 -26.04
C ASP A 370 26.87 14.90 -25.46
N GLY A 371 26.05 14.68 -24.43
CA GLY A 371 25.24 15.72 -23.81
C GLY A 371 24.14 16.28 -24.70
N SER A 372 23.83 15.62 -25.82
CA SER A 372 22.72 15.99 -26.70
C SER A 372 21.36 15.75 -26.06
N TYR A 373 20.31 16.32 -26.62
CA TYR A 373 18.93 16.04 -26.21
C TYR A 373 18.63 14.54 -26.32
N GLU A 374 18.95 13.96 -27.45
CA GLU A 374 18.74 12.54 -27.74
C GLU A 374 19.52 11.63 -26.81
N TYR A 375 20.69 12.02 -26.36
CA TYR A 375 21.47 11.31 -25.34
C TYR A 375 20.71 11.28 -23.99
N TYR A 376 20.26 12.42 -23.48
CA TYR A 376 19.55 12.46 -22.19
C TYR A 376 18.26 11.65 -22.20
N LEU A 377 17.60 11.51 -23.33
CA LEU A 377 16.36 10.74 -23.46
C LEU A 377 16.59 9.23 -23.66
N ARG A 378 17.78 8.82 -24.10
CA ARG A 378 18.15 7.41 -24.22
C ARG A 378 18.56 6.78 -22.89
N GLU A 379 18.86 7.57 -21.88
CA GLU A 379 19.17 7.06 -20.55
C GLU A 379 17.95 6.32 -19.98
N PRO A 380 18.13 5.09 -19.44
CA PRO A 380 17.02 4.29 -18.95
C PRO A 380 16.22 5.01 -17.88
N ILE A 381 14.90 4.95 -17.98
CA ILE A 381 13.98 5.36 -16.93
C ILE A 381 13.79 4.18 -16.00
N VAL A 382 14.04 4.37 -14.72
CA VAL A 382 13.97 3.33 -13.69
C VAL A 382 13.06 3.74 -12.55
N TYR A 383 12.69 2.78 -11.73
CA TYR A 383 11.93 3.00 -10.51
C TYR A 383 12.87 2.97 -9.30
N ASN A 384 12.51 3.70 -8.26
CA ASN A 384 13.15 3.64 -6.95
C ASN A 384 14.68 3.89 -7.00
N ASP A 385 15.09 4.77 -7.88
CA ASP A 385 16.48 5.20 -7.89
C ASP A 385 16.78 6.02 -6.64
N LEU A 386 17.81 5.64 -5.90
CA LEU A 386 18.15 6.27 -4.62
C LEU A 386 18.47 7.76 -4.76
N LYS A 387 18.83 8.21 -5.96
CA LYS A 387 19.02 9.63 -6.29
C LYS A 387 17.72 10.44 -6.26
N GLY A 388 16.58 9.78 -6.38
CA GLY A 388 15.26 10.39 -6.23
C GLY A 388 14.63 10.08 -4.88
N VAL A 389 14.77 8.84 -4.39
CA VAL A 389 14.23 8.40 -3.10
C VAL A 389 14.76 9.23 -1.93
N GLY A 390 16.09 9.40 -1.83
CA GLY A 390 16.70 10.19 -0.78
C GLY A 390 16.17 11.64 -0.73
N PRO A 391 16.24 12.39 -1.84
CA PRO A 391 15.68 13.74 -1.92
C PRO A 391 14.17 13.81 -1.66
N PHE A 392 13.38 12.80 -2.07
CA PHE A 392 11.96 12.76 -1.75
C PHE A 392 11.70 12.69 -0.23
N ILE A 393 12.46 11.84 0.48
CA ILE A 393 12.40 11.74 1.94
C ILE A 393 12.76 13.09 2.58
N LEU A 394 13.86 13.69 2.14
CA LEU A 394 14.32 14.98 2.64
C LEU A 394 13.32 16.12 2.33
N ALA A 395 12.70 16.11 1.15
CA ALA A 395 11.69 17.09 0.75
C ALA A 395 10.46 17.05 1.66
N GLY A 396 9.97 15.83 1.99
CA GLY A 396 8.82 15.71 2.89
C GLY A 396 9.13 16.19 4.31
N ILE A 397 10.36 15.97 4.80
CA ILE A 397 10.83 16.53 6.07
C ILE A 397 10.78 18.07 6.04
N GLU A 398 11.34 18.67 5.00
CA GLU A 398 11.43 20.12 4.92
C GLU A 398 10.06 20.79 4.67
N LEU A 399 9.18 20.14 3.89
CA LEU A 399 7.80 20.63 3.71
C LEU A 399 7.00 20.55 5.01
N GLN A 400 7.16 19.49 5.80
CA GLN A 400 6.53 19.40 7.12
C GLN A 400 6.91 20.56 8.02
N LYS A 401 8.20 20.94 8.03
CA LYS A 401 8.71 22.12 8.75
C LYS A 401 8.14 23.42 8.18
N MET A 402 8.17 23.58 6.85
CA MET A 402 7.70 24.77 6.15
C MET A 402 6.24 25.09 6.48
N HIS A 403 5.39 24.06 6.53
CA HIS A 403 3.98 24.18 6.91
C HIS A 403 3.76 24.27 8.42
N LYS A 404 4.82 24.24 9.22
CA LYS A 404 4.74 24.26 10.69
C LYS A 404 3.81 23.17 11.24
N MET A 405 3.73 22.06 10.55
CA MET A 405 2.96 20.89 10.99
C MET A 405 3.68 20.18 12.15
N PRO A 406 2.96 19.50 13.02
CA PRO A 406 3.58 18.71 14.06
C PRO A 406 4.63 17.74 13.49
N MET A 407 5.84 17.76 14.04
CA MET A 407 6.93 16.84 13.65
C MET A 407 6.72 15.47 14.30
N VAL A 408 5.51 14.99 14.25
CA VAL A 408 5.06 13.69 14.74
C VAL A 408 4.30 13.07 13.59
N VAL A 409 4.66 11.86 13.22
CA VAL A 409 3.75 11.00 12.47
C VAL A 409 2.83 10.41 13.53
N GLU A 410 1.53 10.63 13.39
CA GLU A 410 0.57 9.82 14.13
C GLU A 410 0.95 8.38 13.83
N THR A 411 1.51 7.71 14.81
CA THR A 411 2.14 6.43 14.65
C THR A 411 1.13 5.43 14.09
N ARG A 412 1.06 5.33 12.77
CA ARG A 412 0.87 4.02 12.21
C ARG A 412 2.16 3.28 12.50
N SER A 413 2.08 2.31 13.38
CA SER A 413 3.16 1.37 13.65
C SER A 413 3.53 0.69 12.32
N THR A 414 4.42 1.30 11.58
CA THR A 414 5.11 0.67 10.47
C THR A 414 6.59 0.86 10.71
N SER A 415 7.09 0.12 11.68
CA SER A 415 8.51 -0.20 11.66
C SER A 415 8.73 -1.07 10.44
N PRO A 416 9.69 -0.74 9.54
CA PRO A 416 10.15 -1.69 8.55
C PRO A 416 10.79 -2.82 9.32
N VAL A 417 10.18 -3.97 9.22
CA VAL A 417 10.64 -5.17 9.88
C VAL A 417 11.71 -5.79 9.01
N MET A 418 12.99 -5.53 9.30
CA MET A 418 13.88 -6.70 9.49
C MET A 418 13.11 -7.60 10.45
N PRO A 419 12.94 -8.91 10.18
CA PRO A 419 12.17 -9.71 11.11
C PRO A 419 12.80 -9.58 12.49
N PRO A 420 12.25 -8.76 13.41
CA PRO A 420 12.65 -8.89 14.77
C PRO A 420 12.23 -10.29 15.16
N ARG A 421 12.89 -10.87 16.08
CA ARG A 421 12.25 -11.87 16.91
C ARG A 421 11.03 -11.17 17.52
N LEU A 422 9.89 -11.28 16.84
CA LEU A 422 8.65 -10.68 17.26
C LEU A 422 8.29 -11.31 18.59
N SER A 423 8.20 -10.52 19.63
CA SER A 423 7.46 -10.94 20.78
C SER A 423 5.99 -10.98 20.33
N VAL A 424 5.37 -12.12 20.43
CA VAL A 424 4.00 -12.42 19.95
C VAL A 424 2.94 -11.42 20.42
N ALA A 425 3.23 -10.59 21.41
CA ALA A 425 2.34 -9.57 21.94
C ALA A 425 2.16 -8.31 21.06
N LYS A 426 3.13 -8.01 20.20
CA LYS A 426 3.18 -6.71 19.51
C LYS A 426 2.26 -6.62 18.29
N GLU A 427 1.99 -7.72 17.61
CA GLU A 427 1.09 -7.78 16.46
C GLU A 427 -0.35 -7.50 16.85
N TRP A 428 -0.75 -7.92 18.05
CA TRP A 428 -2.09 -7.74 18.57
C TRP A 428 -2.39 -6.30 19.01
N GLU A 429 -1.38 -5.45 19.18
CA GLU A 429 -1.54 -4.03 19.46
C GLU A 429 -2.29 -3.28 18.36
N GLN A 430 -2.37 -3.84 17.15
CA GLN A 430 -3.09 -3.27 16.02
C GLN A 430 -4.61 -3.48 16.13
N VAL A 431 -5.06 -4.52 16.80
CA VAL A 431 -6.49 -4.90 16.87
C VAL A 431 -7.37 -3.79 17.44
N PRO A 432 -7.01 -3.11 18.54
CA PRO A 432 -7.81 -1.98 19.05
C PRO A 432 -8.01 -0.88 18.01
N ALA A 433 -6.96 -0.51 17.28
CA ALA A 433 -7.04 0.52 16.25
C ALA A 433 -7.88 0.09 15.02
N ILE A 434 -7.87 -1.21 14.67
CA ILE A 434 -8.77 -1.77 13.66
C ILE A 434 -10.22 -1.68 14.15
N LEU A 435 -10.49 -2.13 15.36
CA LEU A 435 -11.83 -2.12 15.94
C LEU A 435 -12.39 -0.70 16.15
N GLU A 436 -11.52 0.27 16.42
CA GLU A 436 -11.93 1.67 16.54
C GLU A 436 -12.49 2.23 15.24
N ARG A 437 -12.00 1.78 14.08
CA ARG A 437 -12.52 2.18 12.76
C ARG A 437 -13.82 1.48 12.41
N ILE A 438 -14.07 0.31 12.98
CA ILE A 438 -15.26 -0.50 12.69
C ILE A 438 -16.40 -0.04 13.60
N LYS A 439 -17.33 0.72 13.02
CA LYS A 439 -18.48 1.27 13.75
C LYS A 439 -19.78 0.74 13.14
N PRO A 440 -20.74 0.34 13.97
CA PRO A 440 -22.06 -0.03 13.47
C PRO A 440 -22.72 1.18 12.79
N PRO A 441 -23.47 0.97 11.69
CA PRO A 441 -24.25 2.03 11.08
C PRO A 441 -25.32 2.55 12.03
N ILE A 442 -25.61 3.85 11.91
CA ILE A 442 -26.67 4.51 12.68
C ILE A 442 -27.84 4.77 11.73
N PHE A 443 -29.04 4.48 12.19
CA PHE A 443 -30.27 4.65 11.41
C PHE A 443 -31.18 5.68 12.07
N PRO A 444 -31.93 6.47 11.29
CA PRO A 444 -33.04 7.29 11.81
C PRO A 444 -34.06 6.45 12.58
N SER A 445 -34.84 7.10 13.44
CA SER A 445 -35.85 6.44 14.27
C SER A 445 -37.11 6.01 13.52
N MET A 446 -37.19 6.24 12.23
CA MET A 446 -38.32 5.80 11.39
C MET A 446 -38.42 4.29 11.37
N GLU A 447 -39.61 3.76 11.56
CA GLU A 447 -39.93 2.33 11.49
C GLU A 447 -41.14 2.10 10.58
N VAL A 448 -41.03 1.14 9.68
CA VAL A 448 -42.09 0.76 8.73
C VAL A 448 -42.30 -0.75 8.82
N SER A 449 -43.47 -1.17 9.31
CA SER A 449 -43.84 -2.58 9.34
C SER A 449 -44.32 -3.07 7.97
N ILE A 450 -43.80 -4.22 7.54
CA ILE A 450 -44.24 -4.85 6.27
C ILE A 450 -45.73 -5.22 6.29
N LEU A 451 -46.29 -5.49 7.48
CA LEU A 451 -47.75 -5.79 7.61
C LEU A 451 -48.61 -4.60 7.22
N GLN A 452 -48.20 -3.37 7.53
CA GLN A 452 -48.91 -2.15 7.15
C GLN A 452 -48.94 -1.95 5.63
N LEU A 453 -48.06 -2.62 4.91
CA LEU A 453 -47.93 -2.53 3.46
C LEU A 453 -48.46 -3.78 2.74
N GLY A 454 -49.16 -4.63 3.47
CA GLY A 454 -49.92 -5.76 2.92
C GLY A 454 -49.11 -7.09 2.87
N ALA A 455 -48.07 -7.24 3.66
CA ALA A 455 -47.43 -8.55 3.86
C ALA A 455 -48.38 -9.51 4.59
N ALA A 456 -48.37 -10.77 4.21
CA ALA A 456 -49.13 -11.84 4.88
C ALA A 456 -48.22 -12.74 5.69
N ALA A 457 -48.52 -12.96 6.96
CA ALA A 457 -47.72 -13.76 7.91
C ALA A 457 -48.07 -15.27 7.86
N ASP A 458 -48.47 -15.80 6.69
CA ASP A 458 -48.95 -17.17 6.50
C ASP A 458 -47.93 -18.12 5.87
N GLY A 459 -46.74 -17.65 5.52
CA GLY A 459 -45.67 -18.38 4.87
C GLY A 459 -45.95 -18.87 3.45
N LYS A 460 -47.01 -18.40 2.83
CA LYS A 460 -47.52 -18.85 1.51
C LYS A 460 -47.79 -17.71 0.53
N THR A 461 -48.44 -16.64 1.02
CA THR A 461 -48.78 -15.47 0.20
C THR A 461 -47.50 -14.66 -0.07
N ASP A 462 -47.31 -14.31 -1.34
CA ASP A 462 -46.18 -13.51 -1.76
C ASP A 462 -46.18 -12.12 -1.15
N SER A 463 -45.22 -11.83 -0.32
CA SER A 463 -45.03 -10.53 0.35
C SER A 463 -43.92 -9.65 -0.30
N SER A 464 -43.40 -10.05 -1.45
CA SER A 464 -42.26 -9.34 -2.11
C SER A 464 -42.55 -7.83 -2.32
N ALA A 465 -43.79 -7.49 -2.76
CA ALA A 465 -44.18 -6.11 -2.98
C ALA A 465 -44.22 -5.29 -1.67
N ALA A 466 -44.63 -5.90 -0.56
CA ALA A 466 -44.63 -5.23 0.75
C ALA A 466 -43.21 -4.94 1.26
N PHE A 467 -42.27 -5.89 1.13
CA PHE A 467 -40.86 -5.67 1.45
C PHE A 467 -40.28 -4.53 0.61
N ALA A 468 -40.49 -4.54 -0.73
CA ALA A 468 -39.99 -3.49 -1.62
C ALA A 468 -40.53 -2.10 -1.23
N LYS A 469 -41.82 -1.99 -0.98
CA LYS A 469 -42.46 -0.71 -0.55
C LYS A 469 -41.92 -0.23 0.79
N ALA A 470 -41.69 -1.14 1.77
CA ALA A 470 -41.17 -0.78 3.08
C ALA A 470 -39.73 -0.23 2.98
N ILE A 471 -38.90 -0.90 2.19
CA ILE A 471 -37.53 -0.47 1.93
C ILE A 471 -37.50 0.88 1.23
N ASP A 472 -38.36 1.07 0.22
CA ASP A 472 -38.47 2.34 -0.51
C ASP A 472 -38.93 3.48 0.40
N SER A 473 -39.92 3.24 1.25
CA SER A 473 -40.42 4.23 2.20
C SER A 473 -39.35 4.68 3.19
N CYS A 474 -38.61 3.72 3.79
CA CYS A 474 -37.49 4.03 4.67
C CYS A 474 -36.40 4.81 3.93
N HIS A 475 -35.99 4.34 2.78
CA HIS A 475 -34.94 4.99 2.00
C HIS A 475 -35.29 6.43 1.60
N GLN A 476 -36.49 6.67 1.10
CA GLN A 476 -36.97 7.99 0.70
C GLN A 476 -37.09 8.97 1.88
N ALA A 477 -37.35 8.46 3.07
CA ALA A 477 -37.36 9.25 4.31
C ALA A 477 -35.97 9.54 4.87
N GLY A 478 -34.91 9.16 4.17
CA GLY A 478 -33.52 9.34 4.62
C GLY A 478 -32.95 8.20 5.45
N GLY A 479 -33.68 7.10 5.60
CA GLY A 479 -33.30 5.90 6.33
C GLY A 479 -34.28 5.46 7.40
N GLY A 480 -34.05 4.29 7.99
CA GLY A 480 -34.87 3.75 9.06
C GLY A 480 -34.88 2.22 9.13
N LYS A 481 -35.79 1.66 9.90
CA LYS A 481 -35.97 0.23 10.05
C LYS A 481 -37.19 -0.27 9.31
N VAL A 482 -37.01 -1.33 8.54
CA VAL A 482 -38.10 -2.16 8.03
C VAL A 482 -38.35 -3.27 9.03
N ILE A 483 -39.47 -3.24 9.70
CA ILE A 483 -39.82 -4.21 10.75
C ILE A 483 -40.54 -5.40 10.12
N VAL A 484 -39.99 -6.59 10.38
CA VAL A 484 -40.61 -7.89 10.08
C VAL A 484 -41.13 -8.50 11.38
N PRO A 485 -42.42 -8.37 11.71
CA PRO A 485 -42.97 -8.89 12.95
C PRO A 485 -42.98 -10.44 12.97
N ALA A 486 -43.27 -11.02 14.17
CA ALA A 486 -43.43 -12.47 14.30
C ALA A 486 -44.44 -13.03 13.27
N GLY A 487 -44.09 -14.14 12.63
CA GLY A 487 -44.86 -14.79 11.56
C GLY A 487 -43.98 -15.34 10.45
N GLU A 488 -44.58 -16.01 9.47
CA GLU A 488 -43.85 -16.55 8.32
C GLU A 488 -44.19 -15.78 7.06
N TYR A 489 -43.21 -15.29 6.34
CA TYR A 489 -43.36 -14.44 5.16
C TYR A 489 -42.64 -15.03 3.96
N LEU A 490 -43.41 -15.34 2.90
CA LEU A 490 -42.83 -15.79 1.63
C LEU A 490 -42.49 -14.56 0.75
N THR A 491 -41.26 -14.54 0.24
CA THR A 491 -40.80 -13.46 -0.63
C THR A 491 -39.83 -13.94 -1.71
N GLY A 492 -39.69 -13.16 -2.79
CA GLY A 492 -38.57 -13.23 -3.72
C GLY A 492 -37.34 -12.51 -3.13
N PRO A 493 -36.39 -12.08 -3.99
CA PRO A 493 -35.19 -11.38 -3.50
C PRO A 493 -35.55 -10.05 -2.83
N ILE A 494 -34.78 -9.70 -1.80
CA ILE A 494 -34.89 -8.43 -1.09
C ILE A 494 -33.70 -7.54 -1.45
N HIS A 495 -33.97 -6.39 -2.07
CA HIS A 495 -32.94 -5.43 -2.42
C HIS A 495 -32.91 -4.29 -1.40
N LEU A 496 -31.85 -4.25 -0.59
CA LEU A 496 -31.65 -3.19 0.40
C LEU A 496 -31.08 -1.93 -0.24
N LYS A 497 -31.44 -0.79 0.33
CA LYS A 497 -30.98 0.55 -0.07
C LYS A 497 -30.24 1.24 1.06
N SER A 498 -29.49 2.30 0.71
CA SER A 498 -28.74 3.07 1.71
C SER A 498 -29.66 3.59 2.83
N GLY A 499 -29.18 3.53 4.06
CA GLY A 499 -29.89 3.97 5.24
C GLY A 499 -30.95 2.99 5.77
N VAL A 500 -31.04 1.77 5.20
CA VAL A 500 -32.12 0.82 5.58
C VAL A 500 -31.58 -0.33 6.42
N ASN A 501 -32.23 -0.58 7.54
CA ASN A 501 -32.06 -1.77 8.39
C ASN A 501 -33.28 -2.69 8.25
N LEU A 502 -33.11 -3.87 7.68
CA LEU A 502 -34.12 -4.93 7.70
C LEU A 502 -34.07 -5.63 9.06
N HIS A 503 -35.05 -5.38 9.90
CA HIS A 503 -35.09 -5.89 11.28
C HIS A 503 -36.15 -6.98 11.45
N LEU A 504 -35.72 -8.16 11.87
CA LEU A 504 -36.57 -9.31 12.08
C LEU A 504 -36.85 -9.46 13.59
N ASP A 505 -38.10 -9.28 14.01
CA ASP A 505 -38.50 -9.55 15.38
C ASP A 505 -38.32 -11.02 15.75
N GLN A 506 -38.23 -11.31 17.04
CA GLN A 506 -38.24 -12.69 17.51
C GLN A 506 -39.50 -13.40 17.05
N GLY A 507 -39.35 -14.59 16.47
CA GLY A 507 -40.44 -15.36 15.89
C GLY A 507 -40.79 -15.03 14.45
N ALA A 508 -40.12 -14.04 13.82
CA ALA A 508 -40.24 -13.79 12.39
C ALA A 508 -39.45 -14.84 11.60
N THR A 509 -40.00 -15.31 10.50
CA THR A 509 -39.31 -16.16 9.54
C THR A 509 -39.56 -15.63 8.11
N ILE A 510 -38.49 -15.24 7.44
CA ILE A 510 -38.55 -14.93 6.00
C ILE A 510 -38.19 -16.20 5.21
N LYS A 511 -39.14 -16.68 4.41
CA LYS A 511 -38.98 -17.82 3.49
C LYS A 511 -38.75 -17.29 2.08
N PHE A 512 -37.65 -17.68 1.45
CA PHE A 512 -37.35 -17.28 0.09
C PHE A 512 -37.91 -18.25 -0.94
N LYS A 513 -38.49 -17.74 -2.01
CA LYS A 513 -38.99 -18.56 -3.11
C LYS A 513 -37.90 -19.44 -3.69
N THR A 514 -38.26 -20.67 -4.09
CA THR A 514 -37.35 -21.60 -4.72
C THR A 514 -37.42 -21.56 -6.26
N ASP A 515 -38.36 -20.80 -6.83
CA ASP A 515 -38.44 -20.56 -8.26
C ASP A 515 -37.37 -19.59 -8.72
N PRO A 516 -36.40 -20.01 -9.55
CA PRO A 516 -35.31 -19.15 -10.01
C PRO A 516 -35.79 -17.93 -10.83
N ALA A 517 -36.95 -18.03 -11.47
CA ALA A 517 -37.52 -16.89 -12.24
C ALA A 517 -37.79 -15.67 -11.37
N ALA A 518 -38.09 -15.86 -10.09
CA ALA A 518 -38.26 -14.77 -9.12
C ALA A 518 -36.99 -13.91 -8.89
N TYR A 519 -35.81 -14.44 -9.24
CA TYR A 519 -34.49 -13.81 -9.03
C TYR A 519 -33.95 -13.11 -10.29
N LEU A 520 -34.83 -12.92 -11.30
CA LEU A 520 -34.56 -12.16 -12.51
C LEU A 520 -35.32 -10.82 -12.49
N PRO A 521 -34.85 -9.78 -13.18
CA PRO A 521 -33.70 -9.75 -14.09
C PRO A 521 -32.37 -9.92 -13.35
N ALA A 522 -31.35 -10.42 -14.09
CA ALA A 522 -29.98 -10.60 -13.56
C ALA A 522 -29.42 -9.29 -13.00
N VAL A 523 -28.79 -9.40 -11.83
CA VAL A 523 -28.12 -8.26 -11.18
C VAL A 523 -26.60 -8.42 -11.30
N ARG A 524 -25.87 -7.32 -11.15
CA ARG A 524 -24.42 -7.34 -11.04
C ARG A 524 -24.04 -7.99 -9.71
N THR A 525 -23.31 -9.08 -9.75
CA THR A 525 -22.99 -9.92 -8.61
C THR A 525 -21.60 -10.53 -8.76
N TRP A 526 -21.23 -11.37 -7.82
CA TRP A 526 -19.94 -11.99 -7.75
C TRP A 526 -20.10 -13.51 -7.57
N PHE A 527 -19.67 -14.30 -8.53
CA PHE A 527 -19.80 -15.76 -8.48
C PHE A 527 -18.42 -16.42 -8.38
N GLU A 528 -18.14 -17.13 -7.28
CA GLU A 528 -16.85 -17.79 -7.02
C GLU A 528 -15.62 -16.93 -7.37
N GLY A 529 -15.57 -15.69 -6.88
CA GLY A 529 -14.45 -14.78 -7.11
C GLY A 529 -14.43 -14.09 -8.48
N MET A 530 -15.52 -14.14 -9.24
CA MET A 530 -15.63 -13.58 -10.59
C MET A 530 -16.85 -12.67 -10.72
N GLU A 531 -16.64 -11.43 -11.19
CA GLU A 531 -17.70 -10.45 -11.36
C GLU A 531 -18.53 -10.73 -12.63
N CYS A 532 -19.85 -10.76 -12.50
CA CYS A 532 -20.76 -11.04 -13.61
C CYS A 532 -22.17 -10.49 -13.34
N PHE A 533 -23.09 -10.66 -14.28
CA PHE A 533 -24.53 -10.53 -14.07
C PHE A 533 -25.14 -11.91 -13.94
N ASN A 534 -25.89 -12.16 -12.85
CA ASN A 534 -26.48 -13.46 -12.55
C ASN A 534 -27.80 -13.28 -11.78
N TYR A 535 -28.46 -14.39 -11.42
CA TYR A 535 -29.57 -14.39 -10.48
C TYR A 535 -29.25 -13.52 -9.26
N SER A 536 -30.22 -12.73 -8.82
CA SER A 536 -30.08 -11.94 -7.60
C SER A 536 -29.78 -12.83 -6.40
N PRO A 537 -28.86 -12.43 -5.51
CA PRO A 537 -28.79 -12.97 -4.16
C PRO A 537 -30.15 -12.84 -3.45
N LEU A 538 -30.39 -13.66 -2.42
CA LEU A 538 -31.67 -13.65 -1.72
C LEU A 538 -31.88 -12.33 -0.98
N ILE A 539 -30.82 -11.82 -0.35
CA ILE A 539 -30.76 -10.43 0.15
C ILE A 539 -29.57 -9.75 -0.52
N TYR A 540 -29.81 -8.63 -1.16
CA TYR A 540 -28.82 -7.96 -1.97
C TYR A 540 -28.75 -6.46 -1.70
N ALA A 541 -27.53 -5.93 -1.64
CA ALA A 541 -27.29 -4.49 -1.67
C ALA A 541 -26.11 -4.18 -2.60
N TYR A 542 -26.21 -3.15 -3.42
CA TYR A 542 -25.15 -2.72 -4.31
C TYR A 542 -24.85 -1.23 -4.13
N GLY A 543 -23.60 -0.91 -3.76
CA GLY A 543 -23.16 0.48 -3.58
C GLY A 543 -23.88 1.22 -2.44
N ALA A 544 -24.51 0.49 -1.52
CA ALA A 544 -25.27 1.08 -0.43
C ALA A 544 -24.38 1.51 0.74
N GLN A 545 -24.82 2.56 1.43
CA GLN A 545 -24.18 3.05 2.66
C GLN A 545 -25.14 2.91 3.84
N ASN A 546 -24.61 2.52 5.00
CA ASN A 546 -25.39 2.30 6.22
C ASN A 546 -26.54 1.33 5.98
N VAL A 547 -26.20 0.06 5.79
CA VAL A 547 -27.18 -1.00 5.48
C VAL A 547 -27.05 -2.12 6.51
N ALA A 548 -28.20 -2.66 6.95
CA ALA A 548 -28.18 -3.71 7.95
C ALA A 548 -29.27 -4.77 7.75
N VAL A 549 -28.98 -5.97 8.28
CA VAL A 549 -29.93 -7.05 8.53
C VAL A 549 -29.78 -7.44 10.00
N THR A 550 -30.81 -7.18 10.81
CA THR A 550 -30.69 -7.35 12.27
C THR A 550 -31.91 -8.07 12.89
N GLY A 551 -31.79 -8.43 14.14
CA GLY A 551 -32.88 -9.02 14.93
C GLY A 551 -32.66 -10.47 15.31
N GLN A 552 -33.74 -11.15 15.76
CA GLN A 552 -33.67 -12.53 16.26
C GLN A 552 -34.50 -13.52 15.44
N GLY A 553 -34.92 -13.10 14.25
CA GLY A 553 -35.70 -13.92 13.32
C GLY A 553 -34.86 -14.89 12.50
N VAL A 554 -35.53 -15.63 11.64
CA VAL A 554 -34.94 -16.66 10.79
C VAL A 554 -35.02 -16.23 9.33
N LEU A 555 -33.93 -16.42 8.63
CA LEU A 555 -33.80 -16.30 7.18
C LEU A 555 -33.68 -17.73 6.60
N ASP A 556 -34.66 -18.17 5.84
CA ASP A 556 -34.78 -19.51 5.34
C ASP A 556 -34.76 -19.50 3.81
N GLY A 557 -33.64 -19.90 3.21
CA GLY A 557 -33.47 -19.95 1.76
C GLY A 557 -34.24 -21.07 1.08
N GLN A 558 -34.83 -22.01 1.86
CA GLN A 558 -35.60 -23.16 1.41
C GLN A 558 -34.86 -24.04 0.38
N ALA A 559 -33.55 -23.89 0.23
CA ALA A 559 -32.74 -24.71 -0.67
C ALA A 559 -32.70 -26.16 -0.21
N ALA A 560 -32.81 -27.08 -1.15
CA ALA A 560 -32.90 -28.53 -0.93
C ALA A 560 -32.45 -29.32 -2.16
N ALA A 561 -32.45 -30.65 -2.00
CA ALA A 561 -32.05 -31.60 -3.03
C ALA A 561 -33.03 -31.68 -4.22
N ASP A 562 -34.15 -30.98 -4.19
CA ASP A 562 -35.15 -30.92 -5.27
C ASP A 562 -35.23 -29.57 -5.97
N ASN A 563 -34.37 -28.58 -5.58
CA ASN A 563 -34.42 -27.23 -6.17
C ASN A 563 -33.01 -26.67 -6.47
N TRP A 564 -32.39 -25.91 -5.59
CA TRP A 564 -31.14 -25.24 -5.87
C TRP A 564 -29.88 -26.14 -5.84
N TRP A 565 -29.83 -27.10 -4.90
CA TRP A 565 -28.62 -27.89 -4.67
C TRP A 565 -28.22 -28.82 -5.83
N PRO A 566 -29.18 -29.46 -6.58
CA PRO A 566 -28.83 -30.25 -7.76
C PRO A 566 -28.01 -29.50 -8.82
N TRP A 567 -28.10 -28.17 -8.88
CA TRP A 567 -27.34 -27.37 -9.82
C TRP A 567 -25.82 -27.44 -9.62
N LYS A 568 -25.37 -27.91 -8.46
CA LYS A 568 -23.95 -28.23 -8.21
C LYS A 568 -23.45 -29.36 -9.13
N GLY A 569 -24.32 -30.24 -9.58
CA GLY A 569 -23.97 -31.41 -10.42
C GLY A 569 -23.41 -32.60 -9.63
N LYS A 570 -23.82 -32.75 -8.37
CA LYS A 570 -23.40 -33.85 -7.48
C LYS A 570 -24.61 -34.67 -7.04
N LYS A 571 -24.50 -36.03 -7.12
CA LYS A 571 -25.60 -36.95 -6.78
C LYS A 571 -25.99 -36.86 -5.30
N GLU A 572 -25.02 -36.63 -4.42
CA GLU A 572 -25.23 -36.43 -2.97
C GLU A 572 -26.12 -35.22 -2.64
N HIS A 573 -26.26 -34.31 -3.59
CA HIS A 573 -27.09 -33.10 -3.46
C HIS A 573 -28.34 -33.11 -4.35
N GLY A 574 -28.78 -34.34 -4.77
CA GLY A 574 -30.01 -34.51 -5.54
C GLY A 574 -29.87 -34.41 -7.06
N TRP A 575 -28.66 -34.19 -7.60
CA TRP A 575 -28.47 -34.16 -9.04
C TRP A 575 -28.57 -35.55 -9.66
N ASN A 576 -29.30 -35.69 -10.78
CA ASN A 576 -29.42 -36.90 -11.57
C ASN A 576 -28.73 -36.75 -12.93
N ASP A 577 -28.27 -37.87 -13.49
CA ASP A 577 -27.59 -37.86 -14.78
C ASP A 577 -28.43 -37.20 -15.86
N GLY A 578 -27.88 -36.24 -16.57
CA GLY A 578 -28.55 -35.44 -17.58
C GLY A 578 -29.32 -34.21 -17.08
N ALA A 579 -29.49 -34.04 -15.75
CA ALA A 579 -30.14 -32.85 -15.21
C ALA A 579 -29.29 -31.59 -15.39
N PRO A 580 -29.90 -30.43 -15.41
CA PRO A 580 -29.17 -29.15 -15.48
C PRO A 580 -28.16 -28.96 -14.33
N LYS A 581 -27.01 -28.35 -14.65
CA LYS A 581 -25.98 -28.03 -13.67
C LYS A 581 -25.17 -26.81 -14.11
N GLN A 582 -24.50 -26.18 -13.13
CA GLN A 582 -23.75 -24.94 -13.31
C GLN A 582 -22.43 -25.08 -14.06
N ASP A 583 -21.88 -26.27 -14.28
CA ASP A 583 -20.51 -26.51 -14.77
C ASP A 583 -20.20 -25.78 -16.08
N ASN A 584 -21.12 -25.79 -17.05
CA ASN A 584 -20.89 -25.13 -18.34
C ASN A 584 -20.85 -23.61 -18.22
N ALA A 585 -21.76 -23.04 -17.44
CA ALA A 585 -21.80 -21.61 -17.21
C ALA A 585 -20.60 -21.15 -16.38
N ARG A 586 -20.21 -21.91 -15.36
CA ARG A 586 -18.99 -21.66 -14.55
C ARG A 586 -17.74 -21.66 -15.43
N LYS A 587 -17.58 -22.65 -16.32
CA LYS A 587 -16.47 -22.71 -17.26
C LYS A 587 -16.49 -21.55 -18.27
N ARG A 588 -17.68 -21.19 -18.76
CA ARG A 588 -17.86 -20.04 -19.66
C ARG A 588 -17.46 -18.75 -18.96
N LEU A 589 -17.90 -18.49 -17.74
CA LEU A 589 -17.53 -17.32 -16.96
C LEU A 589 -16.01 -17.29 -16.73
N GLY A 590 -15.40 -18.39 -16.30
CA GLY A 590 -13.95 -18.48 -16.15
C GLY A 590 -13.19 -18.16 -17.45
N LYS A 591 -13.64 -18.66 -18.60
CA LYS A 591 -13.06 -18.34 -19.90
C LYS A 591 -13.20 -16.84 -20.24
N MET A 592 -14.37 -16.24 -19.99
CA MET A 592 -14.59 -14.80 -20.20
C MET A 592 -13.67 -13.96 -19.32
N VAL A 593 -13.45 -14.37 -18.07
CA VAL A 593 -12.51 -13.72 -17.15
C VAL A 593 -11.08 -13.78 -17.69
N GLU A 594 -10.62 -14.95 -18.09
CA GLU A 594 -9.26 -15.14 -18.63
C GLU A 594 -9.02 -14.37 -19.95
N GLN A 595 -10.08 -14.19 -20.73
CA GLN A 595 -10.06 -13.39 -21.98
C GLN A 595 -10.21 -11.88 -21.76
N GLY A 596 -10.41 -11.43 -20.53
CA GLY A 596 -10.65 -10.01 -20.22
C GLY A 596 -11.97 -9.46 -20.74
N THR A 597 -12.96 -10.31 -20.96
CA THR A 597 -14.30 -9.87 -21.42
C THR A 597 -14.88 -8.85 -20.44
N PRO A 598 -15.40 -7.70 -20.90
CA PRO A 598 -16.04 -6.71 -20.03
C PRO A 598 -17.15 -7.31 -19.16
N VAL A 599 -17.28 -6.85 -17.92
CA VAL A 599 -18.26 -7.39 -16.97
C VAL A 599 -19.70 -7.27 -17.50
N GLU A 600 -19.99 -6.20 -18.19
CA GLU A 600 -21.30 -5.89 -18.79
C GLU A 600 -21.75 -6.93 -19.83
N GLU A 601 -20.78 -7.67 -20.38
CA GLU A 601 -21.04 -8.76 -21.34
C GLU A 601 -21.14 -10.13 -20.67
N ARG A 602 -20.71 -10.27 -19.41
CA ARG A 602 -20.74 -11.51 -18.63
C ARG A 602 -22.14 -11.75 -18.05
N LYS A 603 -23.10 -12.01 -18.91
CA LYS A 603 -24.50 -12.18 -18.54
C LYS A 603 -24.88 -13.65 -18.42
N PHE A 604 -25.45 -13.97 -17.27
CA PHE A 604 -25.94 -15.28 -16.89
C PHE A 604 -27.35 -15.14 -16.30
N GLY A 605 -28.06 -16.23 -16.21
CA GLY A 605 -29.42 -16.26 -15.71
C GLY A 605 -30.16 -17.53 -16.16
N GLN A 606 -31.33 -17.40 -16.72
CA GLN A 606 -32.15 -18.55 -17.11
C GLN A 606 -31.38 -19.52 -18.01
N GLY A 607 -31.27 -20.76 -17.56
CA GLY A 607 -30.54 -21.84 -18.27
C GLY A 607 -29.05 -21.93 -17.94
N ASP A 608 -28.50 -21.06 -17.10
CA ASP A 608 -27.11 -21.07 -16.70
C ASP A 608 -26.84 -21.77 -15.36
N TYR A 609 -27.85 -21.82 -14.50
CA TYR A 609 -27.84 -22.55 -13.24
C TYR A 609 -26.73 -22.14 -12.25
N LEU A 610 -26.20 -20.92 -12.31
CA LEU A 610 -25.26 -20.39 -11.33
C LEU A 610 -26.05 -20.01 -10.07
N ARG A 611 -25.83 -20.72 -8.98
CA ARG A 611 -26.57 -20.54 -7.72
C ARG A 611 -26.23 -19.18 -7.07
N PRO A 612 -27.19 -18.39 -6.60
CA PRO A 612 -26.93 -17.13 -5.91
C PRO A 612 -26.47 -17.36 -4.46
N SER A 613 -25.73 -16.39 -3.92
CA SER A 613 -25.45 -16.29 -2.48
C SER A 613 -26.70 -15.91 -1.69
N PHE A 614 -26.71 -16.15 -0.38
CA PHE A 614 -27.84 -15.76 0.45
C PHE A 614 -27.86 -14.23 0.70
N ILE A 615 -26.86 -13.68 1.39
CA ILE A 615 -26.74 -12.23 1.63
C ILE A 615 -25.48 -11.72 0.94
N GLU A 616 -25.65 -10.91 -0.09
CA GLU A 616 -24.52 -10.28 -0.78
C GLU A 616 -24.57 -8.76 -0.63
N MET A 617 -23.57 -8.20 0.08
CA MET A 617 -23.36 -6.78 0.24
C MET A 617 -22.20 -6.34 -0.64
N PHE A 618 -22.51 -5.88 -1.85
CA PHE A 618 -21.51 -5.60 -2.88
C PHE A 618 -21.19 -4.11 -2.98
N ARG A 619 -19.92 -3.72 -2.79
CA ARG A 619 -19.43 -2.34 -2.78
C ARG A 619 -20.17 -1.45 -1.75
N CYS A 620 -20.51 -2.04 -0.62
CA CYS A 620 -21.23 -1.35 0.45
C CYS A 620 -20.25 -0.75 1.49
N GLN A 621 -20.72 0.25 2.21
CA GLN A 621 -20.01 0.87 3.30
C GLN A 621 -20.87 0.90 4.55
N ASN A 622 -20.29 0.58 5.72
CA ASN A 622 -20.97 0.46 7.00
C ASN A 622 -22.10 -0.58 6.94
N VAL A 623 -21.71 -1.85 6.91
CA VAL A 623 -22.61 -3.00 6.85
C VAL A 623 -22.73 -3.64 8.22
N LEU A 624 -23.95 -3.95 8.65
CA LEU A 624 -24.19 -4.70 9.87
C LEU A 624 -25.12 -5.90 9.62
N ILE A 625 -24.64 -7.10 9.98
CA ILE A 625 -25.49 -8.32 10.00
C ILE A 625 -25.45 -8.84 11.44
N GLU A 626 -26.59 -8.81 12.13
CA GLU A 626 -26.59 -9.04 13.59
C GLU A 626 -27.77 -9.87 14.08
N GLY A 627 -27.50 -10.92 14.84
CA GLY A 627 -28.45 -11.68 15.64
C GLY A 627 -29.34 -12.66 14.89
N VAL A 628 -29.42 -12.59 13.59
CA VAL A 628 -30.29 -13.44 12.77
C VAL A 628 -29.80 -14.89 12.67
N ARG A 629 -30.74 -15.79 12.40
CA ARG A 629 -30.45 -17.20 12.08
C ARG A 629 -30.62 -17.42 10.59
N ILE A 630 -29.68 -18.12 9.95
CA ILE A 630 -29.68 -18.40 8.52
C ILE A 630 -29.64 -19.90 8.29
N ARG A 631 -30.46 -20.38 7.37
CA ARG A 631 -30.50 -21.79 7.02
C ARG A 631 -30.87 -22.05 5.57
N ARG A 632 -30.45 -23.19 5.06
CA ARG A 632 -30.82 -23.73 3.73
C ARG A 632 -30.54 -22.77 2.60
N SER A 633 -29.29 -22.31 2.48
CA SER A 633 -28.83 -21.45 1.38
C SER A 633 -28.70 -22.18 0.05
N PRO A 634 -28.94 -21.51 -1.07
CA PRO A 634 -28.55 -22.03 -2.39
C PRO A 634 -27.04 -22.25 -2.54
N MET A 635 -26.22 -21.36 -1.98
CA MET A 635 -24.76 -21.36 -2.06
C MET A 635 -24.15 -20.71 -0.79
N TRP A 636 -23.20 -19.78 -0.90
CA TRP A 636 -22.58 -19.05 0.21
C TRP A 636 -23.60 -18.27 1.02
N GLU A 637 -23.44 -18.25 2.33
CA GLU A 637 -24.39 -17.61 3.23
C GLU A 637 -24.19 -16.08 3.28
N LEU A 638 -23.13 -15.63 3.95
CA LEU A 638 -22.78 -14.22 4.07
C LEU A 638 -21.63 -13.88 3.12
N HIS A 639 -21.90 -13.03 2.15
CA HIS A 639 -20.96 -12.68 1.11
C HIS A 639 -20.82 -11.16 0.95
N PRO A 640 -20.18 -10.45 1.90
CA PRO A 640 -19.77 -9.08 1.66
C PRO A 640 -18.64 -9.05 0.64
N VAL A 641 -18.78 -8.22 -0.40
CA VAL A 641 -17.84 -8.12 -1.53
C VAL A 641 -17.41 -6.68 -1.72
N LEU A 642 -16.09 -6.41 -1.79
CA LEU A 642 -15.55 -5.07 -2.00
C LEU A 642 -16.14 -4.02 -1.04
N SER A 643 -16.52 -4.46 0.15
CA SER A 643 -17.20 -3.64 1.16
C SER A 643 -16.26 -3.23 2.28
N THR A 644 -16.56 -2.11 2.93
CA THR A 644 -15.73 -1.54 3.98
C THR A 644 -16.54 -1.30 5.24
N ASN A 645 -15.95 -1.50 6.41
CA ASN A 645 -16.60 -1.41 7.71
C ASN A 645 -17.80 -2.37 7.79
N VAL A 646 -17.45 -3.67 7.87
CA VAL A 646 -18.44 -4.77 7.89
C VAL A 646 -18.44 -5.41 9.27
N ILE A 647 -19.61 -5.53 9.87
CA ILE A 647 -19.81 -6.19 11.15
C ILE A 647 -20.75 -7.37 10.96
N VAL A 648 -20.29 -8.56 11.36
CA VAL A 648 -21.10 -9.78 11.46
C VAL A 648 -21.05 -10.20 12.93
N ARG A 649 -22.16 -10.11 13.63
CA ARG A 649 -22.21 -10.32 15.09
C ARG A 649 -23.39 -11.18 15.52
N GLY A 650 -23.13 -12.17 16.37
CA GLY A 650 -24.19 -12.98 16.97
C GLY A 650 -25.05 -13.74 15.95
N VAL A 651 -24.57 -13.95 14.76
CA VAL A 651 -25.28 -14.68 13.69
C VAL A 651 -25.14 -16.17 13.92
N HIS A 652 -26.21 -16.94 13.68
CA HIS A 652 -26.22 -18.38 13.77
C HIS A 652 -26.56 -18.98 12.40
N ILE A 653 -25.61 -19.69 11.81
CA ILE A 653 -25.75 -20.34 10.51
C ILE A 653 -25.83 -21.85 10.72
N GLU A 654 -26.87 -22.48 10.16
CA GLU A 654 -27.05 -23.95 10.11
C GLU A 654 -27.48 -24.33 8.71
N SER A 655 -26.53 -24.70 7.85
CA SER A 655 -26.79 -24.90 6.43
C SER A 655 -25.77 -25.86 5.83
N HIS A 656 -26.22 -27.05 5.42
CA HIS A 656 -25.38 -28.17 5.02
C HIS A 656 -25.49 -28.53 3.51
N GLY A 657 -25.84 -27.58 2.69
CA GLY A 657 -25.84 -27.74 1.24
C GLY A 657 -24.45 -27.58 0.60
N PRO A 658 -24.35 -27.86 -0.71
CA PRO A 658 -23.08 -27.72 -1.43
C PRO A 658 -22.62 -26.25 -1.51
N ASN A 659 -21.37 -25.99 -1.14
CA ASN A 659 -20.81 -24.64 -1.04
C ASN A 659 -21.61 -23.72 -0.11
N ASN A 660 -22.13 -24.27 0.98
CA ASN A 660 -22.70 -23.47 2.05
C ASN A 660 -21.59 -23.02 2.98
N ASP A 661 -20.72 -22.10 2.49
CA ASP A 661 -19.73 -21.41 3.29
C ASP A 661 -20.46 -20.40 4.18
N GLY A 662 -20.07 -20.30 5.46
CA GLY A 662 -20.82 -19.47 6.41
C GLY A 662 -20.60 -17.96 6.22
N CYS A 663 -19.36 -17.50 6.16
CA CYS A 663 -19.07 -16.08 5.94
C CYS A 663 -17.84 -15.91 5.04
N ASN A 664 -18.03 -15.26 3.91
CA ASN A 664 -17.03 -15.04 2.87
C ASN A 664 -16.74 -13.55 2.64
N PRO A 665 -15.98 -12.88 3.53
CA PRO A 665 -15.55 -11.52 3.26
C PRO A 665 -14.57 -11.53 2.09
N GLU A 666 -15.01 -11.00 0.92
CA GLU A 666 -14.24 -11.04 -0.32
C GLU A 666 -13.78 -9.64 -0.72
N ALA A 667 -12.47 -9.43 -0.78
CA ALA A 667 -11.84 -8.13 -1.06
C ALA A 667 -12.39 -7.00 -0.16
N CYS A 668 -12.71 -7.32 1.09
CA CYS A 668 -13.25 -6.40 2.09
C CYS A 668 -12.16 -5.83 2.99
N ARG A 669 -12.43 -4.65 3.54
CA ARG A 669 -11.54 -3.98 4.48
C ARG A 669 -12.25 -3.56 5.75
N ASP A 670 -11.55 -3.70 6.90
CA ASP A 670 -12.06 -3.38 8.23
C ASP A 670 -13.32 -4.20 8.52
N VAL A 671 -13.14 -5.50 8.78
CA VAL A 671 -14.20 -6.49 9.01
C VAL A 671 -14.11 -7.04 10.42
N LEU A 672 -15.25 -7.09 11.11
CA LEU A 672 -15.39 -7.74 12.41
C LEU A 672 -16.40 -8.88 12.32
N ILE A 673 -15.97 -10.10 12.66
CA ILE A 673 -16.83 -11.28 12.79
C ILE A 673 -16.72 -11.74 14.24
N GLU A 674 -17.80 -11.62 15.02
CA GLU A 674 -17.74 -11.92 16.44
C GLU A 674 -19.02 -12.57 16.98
N ASP A 675 -18.85 -13.41 18.00
CA ASP A 675 -19.95 -14.04 18.73
C ASP A 675 -20.89 -14.87 17.83
N CYS A 676 -20.37 -15.41 16.71
CA CYS A 676 -21.14 -16.16 15.72
C CYS A 676 -21.02 -17.68 15.91
N VAL A 677 -22.02 -18.41 15.40
CA VAL A 677 -22.02 -19.87 15.35
C VAL A 677 -22.14 -20.31 13.90
N PHE A 678 -21.19 -21.11 13.44
CA PHE A 678 -21.14 -21.65 12.09
C PHE A 678 -21.25 -23.18 12.13
N ASP A 679 -22.27 -23.72 11.49
CA ASP A 679 -22.54 -25.14 11.30
C ASP A 679 -22.89 -25.33 9.82
N THR A 680 -21.87 -25.68 9.00
CA THR A 680 -21.91 -25.43 7.58
C THR A 680 -21.54 -26.67 6.75
N GLY A 681 -21.97 -26.66 5.49
CA GLY A 681 -21.64 -27.73 4.54
C GLY A 681 -20.33 -27.51 3.76
N ASP A 682 -19.67 -26.34 3.93
CA ASP A 682 -18.36 -26.03 3.38
C ASP A 682 -17.57 -25.23 4.44
N ASP A 683 -16.67 -24.33 4.09
CA ASP A 683 -15.87 -23.58 5.08
C ASP A 683 -16.76 -22.71 6.01
N CYS A 684 -16.50 -22.70 7.32
CA CYS A 684 -17.25 -21.86 8.27
C CYS A 684 -17.02 -20.35 8.00
N ILE A 685 -15.77 -19.95 7.90
CA ILE A 685 -15.37 -18.61 7.43
C ILE A 685 -14.34 -18.79 6.32
N ALA A 686 -14.56 -18.18 5.16
CA ALA A 686 -13.64 -18.25 4.05
C ALA A 686 -13.31 -16.87 3.48
N ILE A 687 -12.16 -16.33 3.86
CA ILE A 687 -11.67 -15.03 3.43
C ILE A 687 -11.18 -15.14 1.99
N LYS A 688 -11.65 -14.26 1.12
CA LYS A 688 -11.40 -14.29 -0.32
C LYS A 688 -11.04 -12.89 -0.85
N SER A 689 -10.46 -12.83 -2.07
CA SER A 689 -10.13 -11.56 -2.77
C SER A 689 -10.10 -11.74 -4.30
N GLY A 690 -11.03 -12.52 -4.81
CA GLY A 690 -11.22 -12.74 -6.24
C GLY A 690 -10.39 -13.86 -6.84
N ARG A 691 -10.90 -14.39 -7.97
CA ARG A 691 -10.35 -15.54 -8.66
C ARG A 691 -9.57 -15.12 -9.91
N ASN A 692 -8.31 -15.59 -10.02
CA ASN A 692 -7.49 -15.50 -11.22
C ASN A 692 -7.41 -14.05 -11.77
N ASN A 693 -7.65 -13.86 -13.06
CA ASN A 693 -7.57 -12.55 -13.70
C ASN A 693 -8.56 -11.52 -13.15
N ASP A 694 -9.73 -11.95 -12.65
CA ASP A 694 -10.67 -11.00 -12.02
C ASP A 694 -10.16 -10.50 -10.66
N GLY A 695 -9.62 -11.39 -9.82
CA GLY A 695 -8.98 -10.96 -8.58
C GLY A 695 -7.82 -9.98 -8.85
N ARG A 696 -6.98 -10.27 -9.84
CA ARG A 696 -5.89 -9.38 -10.27
C ARG A 696 -6.36 -8.08 -10.89
N ARG A 697 -7.43 -8.11 -11.69
CA ARG A 697 -8.04 -6.93 -12.31
C ARG A 697 -8.59 -5.96 -11.26
N ILE A 698 -9.24 -6.50 -10.24
CA ILE A 698 -9.76 -5.71 -9.12
C ILE A 698 -8.61 -5.25 -8.22
N GLY A 699 -7.63 -6.12 -7.92
CA GLY A 699 -6.42 -5.78 -7.17
C GLY A 699 -6.68 -5.27 -5.76
N VAL A 700 -7.78 -5.68 -5.12
CA VAL A 700 -8.14 -5.28 -3.76
C VAL A 700 -7.97 -6.47 -2.83
N PRO A 701 -7.07 -6.42 -1.85
CA PRO A 701 -6.90 -7.48 -0.87
C PRO A 701 -8.06 -7.51 0.13
N ALA A 702 -8.25 -8.66 0.75
CA ALA A 702 -8.99 -8.75 2.01
C ALA A 702 -8.06 -8.33 3.14
N GLU A 703 -8.42 -7.30 3.92
CA GLU A 703 -7.50 -6.76 4.91
C GLU A 703 -8.16 -6.22 6.19
N ASN A 704 -7.41 -6.27 7.31
CA ASN A 704 -7.86 -5.79 8.61
C ASN A 704 -9.13 -6.52 9.08
N ILE A 705 -9.04 -7.83 9.18
CA ILE A 705 -10.16 -8.70 9.55
C ILE A 705 -9.93 -9.23 10.96
N VAL A 706 -10.89 -9.00 11.86
CA VAL A 706 -10.88 -9.54 13.23
C VAL A 706 -11.99 -10.56 13.37
N ILE A 707 -11.63 -11.78 13.75
CA ILE A 707 -12.54 -12.90 14.01
C ILE A 707 -12.35 -13.29 15.46
N ARG A 708 -13.42 -13.20 16.26
CA ARG A 708 -13.31 -13.51 17.69
C ARG A 708 -14.56 -14.09 18.33
N ARG A 709 -14.36 -14.93 19.33
CA ARG A 709 -15.43 -15.56 20.11
C ARG A 709 -16.48 -16.27 19.25
N CYS A 710 -16.02 -16.85 18.13
CA CYS A 710 -16.87 -17.62 17.23
C CYS A 710 -16.78 -19.11 17.56
N THR A 711 -17.88 -19.83 17.32
CA THR A 711 -17.95 -21.29 17.41
C THR A 711 -18.12 -21.89 16.02
N MET A 712 -17.19 -22.74 15.61
CA MET A 712 -17.23 -23.46 14.36
C MET A 712 -17.50 -24.94 14.65
N LYS A 713 -18.50 -25.47 13.94
CA LYS A 713 -18.91 -26.87 14.04
C LYS A 713 -18.54 -27.62 12.75
N ASP A 714 -19.54 -28.21 12.06
CA ASP A 714 -19.30 -28.89 10.78
C ASP A 714 -18.77 -27.93 9.70
N GLY A 715 -17.92 -28.44 8.80
CA GLY A 715 -17.37 -27.66 7.68
C GLY A 715 -16.05 -28.19 7.14
N HIS A 716 -15.60 -27.64 6.03
CA HIS A 716 -14.30 -28.01 5.45
C HIS A 716 -13.11 -27.27 6.09
N GLY A 717 -13.35 -26.16 6.74
CA GLY A 717 -12.36 -25.40 7.49
C GLY A 717 -13.00 -24.42 8.46
N GLY A 718 -12.46 -24.29 9.67
CA GLY A 718 -12.97 -23.34 10.67
C GLY A 718 -12.70 -21.90 10.23
N VAL A 719 -11.44 -21.54 10.07
CA VAL A 719 -11.03 -20.29 9.42
C VAL A 719 -10.20 -20.62 8.19
N THR A 720 -10.72 -20.31 7.03
CA THR A 720 -10.11 -20.58 5.72
C THR A 720 -9.70 -19.26 5.04
N ILE A 721 -8.56 -19.25 4.39
CA ILE A 721 -8.11 -18.20 3.48
C ILE A 721 -7.96 -18.81 2.09
N GLY A 722 -8.74 -18.32 1.14
CA GLY A 722 -8.80 -18.84 -0.23
C GLY A 722 -10.02 -19.74 -0.48
N SER A 723 -10.02 -20.44 -1.66
CA SER A 723 -9.01 -20.46 -2.73
C SER A 723 -9.00 -19.20 -3.62
N GLU A 724 -10.09 -18.46 -3.72
CA GLU A 724 -10.22 -17.22 -4.48
C GLU A 724 -9.46 -16.07 -3.78
N ILE A 725 -8.11 -16.08 -3.90
CA ILE A 725 -7.22 -15.16 -3.14
C ILE A 725 -6.26 -14.40 -4.04
N SER A 726 -6.58 -14.24 -5.32
CA SER A 726 -5.70 -13.61 -6.30
C SER A 726 -5.44 -12.13 -6.03
N GLY A 727 -6.31 -11.43 -5.29
CA GLY A 727 -6.11 -10.06 -4.83
C GLY A 727 -5.30 -9.92 -3.53
N GLY A 728 -4.93 -11.06 -2.90
CA GLY A 728 -4.15 -11.08 -1.65
C GLY A 728 -4.99 -10.96 -0.37
N CYS A 729 -4.34 -11.23 0.77
CA CYS A 729 -4.96 -11.15 2.09
C CYS A 729 -3.91 -10.73 3.13
N ARG A 730 -4.28 -9.84 4.05
CA ARG A 730 -3.36 -9.42 5.11
C ARG A 730 -4.05 -8.87 6.36
N ASN A 731 -3.31 -8.90 7.47
CA ASN A 731 -3.77 -8.38 8.76
C ASN A 731 -5.07 -9.06 9.19
N VAL A 732 -5.04 -10.39 9.31
CA VAL A 732 -6.14 -11.20 9.84
C VAL A 732 -5.81 -11.64 11.26
N PHE A 733 -6.73 -11.40 12.17
CA PHE A 733 -6.61 -11.70 13.59
C PHE A 733 -7.73 -12.64 14.01
N VAL A 734 -7.38 -13.82 14.51
CA VAL A 734 -8.31 -14.83 15.00
C VAL A 734 -8.05 -15.05 16.48
N GLU A 735 -9.03 -14.80 17.35
CA GLU A 735 -8.86 -14.96 18.78
C GLU A 735 -10.10 -15.53 19.49
N ASP A 736 -9.87 -16.26 20.58
CA ASP A 736 -10.93 -16.73 21.49
C ASP A 736 -12.01 -17.58 20.79
N CYS A 737 -11.64 -18.34 19.76
CA CYS A 737 -12.57 -19.16 19.00
C CYS A 737 -12.57 -20.62 19.47
N THR A 738 -13.71 -21.28 19.30
CA THR A 738 -13.88 -22.72 19.58
C THR A 738 -14.25 -23.46 18.29
N MET A 739 -13.59 -24.59 18.04
CA MET A 739 -13.81 -25.44 16.86
C MET A 739 -13.94 -26.86 17.32
N ASP A 740 -15.10 -27.49 17.15
CA ASP A 740 -15.30 -28.86 17.61
C ASP A 740 -16.37 -29.59 16.81
N SER A 741 -15.95 -30.42 15.88
CA SER A 741 -16.78 -31.40 15.21
C SER A 741 -15.93 -32.45 14.53
N PRO A 742 -16.35 -33.73 14.57
CA PRO A 742 -15.73 -34.77 13.77
C PRO A 742 -15.94 -34.58 12.25
N ASN A 743 -16.85 -33.68 11.85
CA ASN A 743 -17.15 -33.31 10.48
C ASN A 743 -16.52 -31.96 10.07
N LEU A 744 -15.74 -31.33 10.95
CA LEU A 744 -14.88 -30.21 10.61
C LEU A 744 -13.55 -30.74 10.14
N ASP A 745 -13.23 -30.56 8.86
CA ASP A 745 -12.01 -31.16 8.31
C ASP A 745 -10.74 -30.55 8.92
N ARG A 746 -10.65 -29.22 8.98
CA ARG A 746 -9.44 -28.51 9.43
C ARG A 746 -9.79 -27.30 10.28
N ALA A 747 -8.95 -27.01 11.26
CA ALA A 747 -9.18 -25.83 12.08
C ALA A 747 -8.80 -24.54 11.35
N ILE A 748 -7.54 -24.41 10.91
CA ILE A 748 -7.02 -23.27 10.15
C ILE A 748 -6.57 -23.79 8.78
N ARG A 749 -7.03 -23.11 7.71
CA ARG A 749 -6.84 -23.58 6.35
C ARG A 749 -6.44 -22.48 5.39
N PHE A 750 -5.44 -22.76 4.53
CA PHE A 750 -5.04 -21.88 3.41
C PHE A 750 -5.11 -22.69 2.11
N LYS A 751 -5.75 -22.12 1.09
CA LYS A 751 -5.90 -22.74 -0.22
C LYS A 751 -5.46 -21.77 -1.31
N SER A 752 -4.53 -22.18 -2.17
CA SER A 752 -4.19 -21.47 -3.40
C SER A 752 -3.53 -22.40 -4.41
N ASN A 753 -3.11 -21.89 -5.55
CA ASN A 753 -2.37 -22.64 -6.58
C ASN A 753 -1.67 -21.67 -7.54
N ALA A 754 -0.93 -22.22 -8.53
CA ALA A 754 -0.16 -21.39 -9.47
C ALA A 754 -1.00 -20.63 -10.50
N VAL A 755 -2.29 -20.84 -10.58
CA VAL A 755 -3.21 -20.04 -11.42
C VAL A 755 -3.81 -18.89 -10.62
N ARG A 756 -4.13 -19.13 -9.35
CA ARG A 756 -4.63 -18.11 -8.40
C ARG A 756 -3.53 -17.12 -8.04
N GLY A 757 -2.38 -17.63 -7.59
CA GLY A 757 -1.36 -16.81 -6.97
C GLY A 757 -1.84 -16.18 -5.66
N GLY A 758 -1.57 -14.89 -5.50
CA GLY A 758 -1.93 -14.08 -4.32
C GLY A 758 -0.90 -14.17 -3.19
N VAL A 759 -0.81 -13.09 -2.44
CA VAL A 759 0.04 -12.99 -1.25
C VAL A 759 -0.85 -12.97 -0.02
N VAL A 760 -0.62 -13.93 0.89
CA VAL A 760 -1.28 -14.01 2.19
C VAL A 760 -0.22 -13.78 3.25
N GLU A 761 -0.38 -12.72 4.03
CA GLU A 761 0.64 -12.29 5.00
C GLU A 761 0.03 -11.65 6.25
N ASN A 762 0.79 -11.64 7.36
CA ASN A 762 0.36 -11.06 8.64
C ASN A 762 -0.93 -11.71 9.14
N ILE A 763 -0.91 -13.02 9.33
CA ILE A 763 -2.04 -13.78 9.87
C ILE A 763 -1.71 -14.20 11.30
N PHE A 764 -2.55 -13.82 12.24
CA PHE A 764 -2.32 -14.01 13.67
C PHE A 764 -3.49 -14.76 14.30
N VAL A 765 -3.19 -15.86 14.95
CA VAL A 765 -4.18 -16.72 15.63
C VAL A 765 -3.74 -16.90 17.07
N ARG A 766 -4.64 -16.65 18.01
CA ARG A 766 -4.35 -16.91 19.42
C ARG A 766 -5.56 -17.43 20.20
N ASN A 767 -5.27 -18.16 21.28
CA ASN A 767 -6.28 -18.64 22.22
C ASN A 767 -7.45 -19.36 21.53
N VAL A 768 -7.12 -20.33 20.65
CA VAL A 768 -8.12 -21.12 19.94
C VAL A 768 -8.17 -22.53 20.53
N THR A 769 -9.37 -22.95 20.92
CA THR A 769 -9.63 -24.29 21.44
C THR A 769 -10.25 -25.15 20.35
N VAL A 770 -9.59 -26.27 20.03
CA VAL A 770 -10.07 -27.24 19.06
C VAL A 770 -10.36 -28.56 19.81
N GLY A 771 -11.61 -28.98 19.83
CA GLY A 771 -11.99 -30.29 20.34
C GLY A 771 -11.55 -31.37 19.36
N THR A 772 -12.36 -31.64 18.36
CA THR A 772 -12.06 -32.63 17.30
C THR A 772 -12.08 -31.96 15.94
N VAL A 773 -11.08 -32.29 15.11
CA VAL A 773 -11.12 -32.01 13.65
C VAL A 773 -10.74 -33.29 12.90
N ALA A 774 -11.33 -33.43 11.72
CA ALA A 774 -11.22 -34.68 10.98
C ALA A 774 -9.83 -34.96 10.39
N ASP A 775 -9.08 -33.91 9.99
CA ASP A 775 -7.81 -34.05 9.28
C ASP A 775 -6.66 -33.27 10.00
N ALA A 776 -6.56 -31.99 9.87
CA ALA A 776 -5.40 -31.26 10.34
C ALA A 776 -5.74 -30.01 11.18
N ALA A 777 -4.87 -29.70 12.17
CA ALA A 777 -4.96 -28.46 12.91
C ALA A 777 -4.62 -27.25 12.01
N LEU A 778 -3.55 -27.34 11.21
CA LEU A 778 -3.17 -26.34 10.21
C LEU A 778 -2.95 -27.00 8.85
N GLN A 779 -3.65 -26.51 7.84
CA GLN A 779 -3.39 -26.86 6.45
C GLN A 779 -2.98 -25.64 5.63
N ILE A 780 -1.92 -25.76 4.82
CA ILE A 780 -1.55 -24.81 3.76
C ILE A 780 -1.40 -25.64 2.47
N ASP A 781 -2.33 -25.49 1.53
CA ASP A 781 -2.36 -26.29 0.31
C ASP A 781 -2.21 -25.42 -0.94
N PHE A 782 -1.01 -25.43 -1.52
CA PHE A 782 -0.70 -24.77 -2.80
C PHE A 782 -0.88 -25.72 -4.01
N VAL A 783 -1.20 -26.98 -3.74
CA VAL A 783 -1.47 -27.98 -4.79
C VAL A 783 -2.98 -28.13 -5.03
N TYR A 784 -3.77 -27.20 -4.47
CA TYR A 784 -5.23 -27.19 -4.60
C TYR A 784 -5.66 -27.00 -6.05
N GLU A 785 -6.66 -27.76 -6.51
CA GLU A 785 -7.18 -27.72 -7.91
C GLU A 785 -6.05 -27.80 -8.97
N GLU A 786 -5.67 -26.68 -9.60
CA GLU A 786 -4.69 -26.61 -10.69
C GLU A 786 -3.23 -26.83 -10.24
N GLY A 787 -2.96 -26.81 -8.94
CA GLY A 787 -1.65 -27.09 -8.34
C GLY A 787 -0.54 -26.15 -8.82
N ALA A 788 0.61 -26.73 -9.17
CA ALA A 788 1.79 -25.99 -9.62
C ALA A 788 1.73 -25.51 -11.09
N ASN A 789 0.63 -25.80 -11.81
CA ASN A 789 0.52 -25.57 -13.25
C ASN A 789 -0.01 -24.17 -13.56
N GLY A 790 0.80 -23.12 -13.37
CA GLY A 790 0.42 -21.76 -13.70
C GLY A 790 1.54 -20.74 -13.52
N PRO A 791 1.35 -19.53 -14.04
CA PRO A 791 2.37 -18.48 -14.01
C PRO A 791 2.40 -17.67 -12.70
N HIS A 792 1.40 -17.80 -11.84
CA HIS A 792 1.22 -16.98 -10.65
C HIS A 792 1.50 -17.80 -9.39
N LYS A 793 2.67 -17.65 -8.81
CA LYS A 793 3.05 -18.41 -7.63
C LYS A 793 2.43 -17.81 -6.37
N PRO A 794 1.70 -18.60 -5.56
CA PRO A 794 1.16 -18.13 -4.30
C PRO A 794 2.26 -17.94 -3.26
N VAL A 795 1.99 -17.04 -2.31
CA VAL A 795 2.87 -16.76 -1.18
C VAL A 795 2.04 -16.78 0.11
N VAL A 796 2.54 -17.52 1.12
CA VAL A 796 2.10 -17.41 2.51
C VAL A 796 3.32 -17.07 3.36
N ARG A 797 3.22 -15.98 4.11
CA ARG A 797 4.28 -15.57 5.01
C ARG A 797 3.74 -14.88 6.27
N ASP A 798 4.55 -14.89 7.33
CA ASP A 798 4.23 -14.24 8.60
C ASP A 798 2.90 -14.74 9.18
N LEU A 799 2.76 -16.08 9.27
CA LEU A 799 1.70 -16.75 9.98
C LEU A 799 2.17 -17.10 11.39
N VAL A 800 1.53 -16.52 12.39
CA VAL A 800 1.84 -16.79 13.80
C VAL A 800 0.60 -17.35 14.51
N ILE A 801 0.76 -18.53 15.09
CA ILE A 801 -0.28 -19.21 15.86
C ILE A 801 0.23 -19.36 17.29
N GLU A 802 -0.56 -18.90 18.26
CA GLU A 802 -0.22 -18.95 19.68
C GLU A 802 -1.39 -19.56 20.46
N ASP A 803 -1.10 -20.38 21.46
CA ASP A 803 -2.11 -20.98 22.33
C ASP A 803 -3.21 -21.75 21.56
N LEU A 804 -2.81 -22.50 20.52
CA LEU A 804 -3.72 -23.40 19.82
C LEU A 804 -3.78 -24.76 20.56
N ASN A 805 -4.90 -25.04 21.17
CA ASN A 805 -5.10 -26.28 21.93
C ASN A 805 -6.02 -27.24 21.18
N VAL A 806 -5.46 -28.35 20.70
CA VAL A 806 -6.18 -29.36 19.90
C VAL A 806 -6.28 -30.67 20.68
N ALA A 807 -7.50 -31.10 20.94
CA ALA A 807 -7.73 -32.37 21.67
C ALA A 807 -7.57 -33.57 20.72
N LYS A 808 -7.99 -33.44 19.44
CA LYS A 808 -7.92 -34.57 18.51
C LYS A 808 -7.84 -34.10 17.05
N ALA A 809 -6.86 -34.63 16.32
CA ALA A 809 -6.74 -34.49 14.85
C ALA A 809 -5.96 -35.65 14.25
N GLN A 810 -5.99 -35.79 12.91
CA GLN A 810 -5.10 -36.78 12.29
C GLN A 810 -3.65 -36.30 12.33
N ARG A 811 -3.40 -35.00 12.06
CA ARG A 811 -2.05 -34.41 12.09
C ARG A 811 -2.07 -32.96 12.58
N VAL A 812 -0.93 -32.51 13.03
CA VAL A 812 -0.80 -31.08 13.37
C VAL A 812 -0.70 -30.27 12.10
N LEU A 813 0.18 -30.66 11.17
CA LEU A 813 0.52 -29.92 9.95
C LEU A 813 0.20 -30.75 8.68
N ASP A 814 -0.50 -30.13 7.73
CA ASP A 814 -0.64 -30.59 6.35
C ASP A 814 -0.25 -29.47 5.40
N ILE A 815 1.05 -29.35 5.11
CA ILE A 815 1.61 -28.24 4.33
C ILE A 815 2.17 -28.76 3.01
N ARG A 816 1.61 -28.27 1.89
CA ARG A 816 1.87 -28.74 0.53
C ARG A 816 2.28 -27.57 -0.36
N GLY A 817 3.56 -27.14 -0.23
CA GLY A 817 4.18 -26.22 -1.15
C GLY A 817 4.75 -26.91 -2.39
N PHE A 818 5.26 -26.13 -3.34
CA PHE A 818 5.99 -26.57 -4.52
C PHE A 818 7.14 -25.59 -4.86
N PRO A 819 8.17 -26.00 -5.64
CA PRO A 819 9.32 -25.17 -5.91
C PRO A 819 8.98 -23.80 -6.49
N GLY A 820 9.48 -22.75 -5.84
CA GLY A 820 9.29 -21.37 -6.21
C GLY A 820 7.98 -20.74 -5.72
N ALA A 821 7.12 -21.46 -5.02
CA ALA A 821 6.03 -20.90 -4.22
C ALA A 821 6.49 -20.76 -2.77
N GLU A 822 6.23 -19.62 -2.17
CA GLU A 822 6.82 -19.27 -0.88
C GLU A 822 5.86 -19.55 0.28
N ILE A 823 6.26 -20.46 1.19
CA ILE A 823 5.62 -20.65 2.50
C ILE A 823 6.70 -20.43 3.53
N LYS A 824 6.74 -19.22 4.13
CA LYS A 824 7.79 -18.80 5.05
C LYS A 824 7.24 -18.12 6.30
N GLY A 825 8.05 -18.15 7.37
CA GLY A 825 7.71 -17.46 8.60
C GLY A 825 6.47 -18.03 9.31
N VAL A 826 6.16 -19.32 9.10
CA VAL A 826 5.09 -20.02 9.81
C VAL A 826 5.61 -20.42 11.18
N ARG A 827 5.00 -19.89 12.24
CA ARG A 827 5.38 -20.13 13.62
C ARG A 827 4.19 -20.52 14.45
N ILE A 828 4.34 -21.59 15.22
CA ILE A 828 3.35 -22.05 16.18
C ILE A 828 4.02 -22.04 17.56
N HIS A 829 3.43 -21.31 18.49
CA HIS A 829 3.96 -21.10 19.84
C HIS A 829 3.01 -21.62 20.90
N ASN A 830 3.57 -22.09 22.03
CA ASN A 830 2.83 -22.41 23.26
C ASN A 830 1.55 -23.24 23.02
N SER A 831 1.60 -24.19 22.09
CA SER A 831 0.42 -24.93 21.61
C SER A 831 0.47 -26.40 22.00
N ARG A 832 -0.71 -27.02 22.21
CA ARG A 832 -0.84 -28.40 22.65
C ARG A 832 -1.69 -29.21 21.70
N PHE A 833 -1.15 -30.32 21.22
CA PHE A 833 -1.82 -31.21 20.29
C PHE A 833 -1.91 -32.63 20.88
N LYS A 834 -3.12 -33.10 21.13
CA LYS A 834 -3.38 -34.42 21.70
C LYS A 834 -4.02 -35.32 20.66
N GLU A 835 -4.01 -36.63 20.92
CA GLU A 835 -4.54 -37.66 20.04
C GLU A 835 -4.22 -37.47 18.56
N ILE A 836 -2.96 -37.21 18.26
CA ILE A 836 -2.48 -37.07 16.87
C ILE A 836 -2.20 -38.48 16.31
N SER A 837 -2.85 -38.82 15.20
CA SER A 837 -2.84 -40.19 14.69
C SER A 837 -1.92 -40.44 13.48
N LYS A 838 -1.48 -39.39 12.81
CA LYS A 838 -0.62 -39.50 11.63
C LYS A 838 0.55 -38.51 11.70
N PRO A 839 1.68 -38.81 11.05
CA PRO A 839 2.80 -37.86 10.92
C PRO A 839 2.38 -36.58 10.19
N ASP A 840 3.05 -35.48 10.52
CA ASP A 840 2.93 -34.24 9.78
C ASP A 840 3.44 -34.39 8.33
N LEU A 841 2.82 -33.65 7.44
CA LEU A 841 3.23 -33.49 6.06
C LEU A 841 3.68 -32.05 5.86
N VAL A 842 4.98 -31.84 5.66
CA VAL A 842 5.54 -30.51 5.39
C VAL A 842 6.42 -30.60 4.16
N LYS A 843 6.05 -29.87 3.11
CA LYS A 843 6.76 -29.85 1.84
C LYS A 843 6.93 -28.40 1.36
N GLU A 844 8.19 -28.05 1.01
CA GLU A 844 8.55 -26.73 0.49
C GLU A 844 8.07 -25.55 1.38
N ALA A 845 8.35 -25.64 2.71
CA ALA A 845 7.89 -24.67 3.69
C ALA A 845 8.87 -24.51 4.86
N ASP A 846 8.96 -23.30 5.38
CA ASP A 846 9.67 -22.98 6.63
C ASP A 846 8.64 -22.88 7.77
N VAL A 847 8.60 -23.89 8.65
CA VAL A 847 7.67 -23.99 9.77
C VAL A 847 8.42 -24.24 11.05
N LYS A 848 8.11 -23.49 12.10
CA LYS A 848 8.72 -23.64 13.43
C LYS A 848 7.66 -23.84 14.50
N LEU A 849 7.82 -24.91 15.29
CA LEU A 849 7.08 -25.14 16.51
C LEU A 849 7.98 -24.79 17.69
N VAL A 850 7.52 -23.87 18.54
CA VAL A 850 8.28 -23.38 19.71
C VAL A 850 7.40 -23.55 20.95
N ASP A 851 7.93 -24.18 21.96
CA ASP A 851 7.20 -24.48 23.22
C ASP A 851 5.87 -25.21 22.97
N CYS A 852 5.87 -26.13 21.98
CA CYS A 852 4.70 -26.94 21.63
C CYS A 852 4.84 -28.37 22.15
N SER A 853 3.71 -28.99 22.54
CA SER A 853 3.65 -30.42 22.85
C SER A 853 2.76 -31.17 21.86
N VAL A 854 3.24 -32.30 21.35
CA VAL A 854 2.50 -33.19 20.46
C VAL A 854 2.41 -34.58 21.09
N GLU A 855 1.22 -35.01 21.45
CA GLU A 855 0.94 -36.31 22.04
C GLU A 855 0.32 -37.21 20.96
N PRO A 856 0.99 -38.35 20.61
CA PRO A 856 0.41 -39.29 19.67
C PRO A 856 -0.81 -39.97 20.27
N LYS A 857 -1.74 -40.38 19.41
CA LYS A 857 -2.88 -41.19 19.79
C LYS A 857 -2.35 -42.53 20.32
N ARG A 858 -2.75 -42.90 21.54
CA ARG A 858 -2.42 -44.18 22.15
C ARG A 858 -3.17 -45.37 21.50
#